data_607c4870850b9631701893973566b339
#
_entry.id   607c4870850b9631701893973566b339
#
_cell.length_a   1.000
_cell.length_b   1.000
_cell.length_c   1.000
_cell.angle_alpha   90.00
_cell.angle_beta   90.00
_cell.angle_gamma   90.00
#
_symmetry.space_group_name_H-M   'P 1'
#
loop_
_entity.id
_entity.type
_entity.pdbx_description
1 polymer ?
#
loop_
_entity_poly.entity_id
_entity_poly.type
_entity_poly.pdbx_seq_one_letter_code
_entity_poly.pdbx_strand_id
1 'polypeptide(L)'
;MKKSSRIIAFLLLVVLLFAGMAATYKSVIKNVNLGLDLQGGFEVLYQVDPLNKGDKIDKKALQSTAQTLENRVNVLGVSEPKIQVEEPNRIRVQLAGVTDQNEARKILSSQANLTIRDAEDKVKLSGSDIKQGSAKQEFKQETNQPTVTFKVKDKNKFKKVTEEISKKRDNVMVVWLDFKKGDSYKKEAQKKNPKFISAASVDQPINSDSVEISGGFKGQEGVKKAKQIAELLNAGSLPVDLKEIYSNSVGAQFGQDALDKTVFASFIGVALIYLFMLGFYRLPGLVAIIALTTYIYLTLVAFNFISGVLTLPGLAALVLGVGMAVDANIIMYERIKDELRIGRTIKQAFSKANKSSFLTIFDSNLTTVIAAAVLFFFGESSVKGFATMLLLGILMIFVTAVFLLRFLLSLLVSSNIFKNQYWLFGVKKNKRHDINEGVDVHDLKTSFEKWNFVKLAKPLIGVSILIVVVGLVILYIFKLNLGIDFSSGTRVDFQSKQAITQQKVEQVVKGSGLKADQIQINGKDNKVATVQFKDDLTRAQDNKLSDNIKSKFGDTPQINTVSPIIGQELAKNAMLALIYASIGIIIYVSLRFEWRMGLSSVLALLHDVFIIVAIFSLFRIEVDLTFIAAVLTIVGYSINDTIVTFDRVRENLQKVKVITTTEQIDDIVNRSIRQTMTRSINTVLTVIVVVVAILFFGAPTIFNFTLALFIGLISGVFSSIFIAVPLWGIMKKRQLKKSPKHKLVVYKEKKSNDEKILV
;
A
#
# COMPACT_ATOMS: atom_id res chain seq x y z
N MET A 1 11.68 7.49 -45.24
CA MET A 1 10.79 8.66 -44.94
C MET A 1 11.58 9.96 -45.08
N LYS A 2 11.04 10.95 -45.78
CA LYS A 2 11.61 12.32 -45.87
C LYS A 2 11.73 12.95 -44.46
N LYS A 3 12.65 13.91 -44.28
CA LYS A 3 12.87 14.57 -42.95
C LYS A 3 11.57 15.14 -42.32
N SER A 4 10.75 15.76 -43.13
CA SER A 4 9.43 16.30 -42.77
C SER A 4 8.45 15.23 -42.28
N SER A 5 8.41 14.05 -42.92
CA SER A 5 7.50 12.97 -42.56
C SER A 5 7.70 12.40 -41.13
N ARG A 6 8.94 12.47 -40.61
CA ARG A 6 9.24 11.95 -39.25
C ARG A 6 8.73 12.89 -38.16
N ILE A 7 8.80 14.20 -38.39
CA ILE A 7 8.23 15.17 -37.44
C ILE A 7 6.72 15.13 -37.48
N ILE A 8 6.15 15.03 -38.70
CA ILE A 8 4.69 14.87 -38.81
C ILE A 8 4.26 13.61 -38.09
N ALA A 9 4.96 12.50 -38.23
CA ALA A 9 4.70 11.26 -37.50
C ALA A 9 4.81 11.43 -35.97
N PHE A 10 5.81 12.17 -35.49
CA PHE A 10 5.95 12.51 -34.07
C PHE A 10 4.77 13.33 -33.58
N LEU A 11 4.44 14.44 -34.26
CA LEU A 11 3.34 15.31 -33.87
C LEU A 11 2.00 14.60 -33.93
N LEU A 12 1.74 13.81 -34.99
CA LEU A 12 0.52 13.03 -35.13
C LEU A 12 0.38 12.01 -34.01
N LEU A 13 1.45 11.29 -33.66
CA LEU A 13 1.44 10.33 -32.54
C LEU A 13 1.14 11.02 -31.21
N VAL A 14 1.80 12.17 -30.95
CA VAL A 14 1.55 12.94 -29.72
C VAL A 14 0.08 13.41 -29.66
N VAL A 15 -0.44 13.95 -30.78
CA VAL A 15 -1.87 14.37 -30.84
C VAL A 15 -2.80 13.21 -30.63
N LEU A 16 -2.54 12.04 -31.25
CA LEU A 16 -3.36 10.84 -31.06
C LEU A 16 -3.31 10.33 -29.62
N LEU A 17 -2.14 10.33 -28.97
CA LEU A 17 -2.00 9.97 -27.57
C LEU A 17 -2.84 10.90 -26.66
N PHE A 18 -2.68 12.21 -26.81
CA PHE A 18 -3.41 13.17 -25.98
C PHE A 18 -4.93 13.18 -26.29
N ALA A 19 -5.32 13.04 -27.56
CA ALA A 19 -6.72 12.93 -27.95
C ALA A 19 -7.37 11.67 -27.36
N GLY A 20 -6.68 10.52 -27.42
CA GLY A 20 -7.14 9.27 -26.80
C GLY A 20 -7.29 9.40 -25.28
N MET A 21 -6.30 9.98 -24.60
CA MET A 21 -6.36 10.26 -23.17
C MET A 21 -7.51 11.23 -22.84
N ALA A 22 -7.68 12.32 -23.59
CA ALA A 22 -8.74 13.29 -23.38
C ALA A 22 -10.14 12.71 -23.61
N ALA A 23 -10.29 11.79 -24.56
CA ALA A 23 -11.58 11.13 -24.84
C ALA A 23 -12.02 10.17 -23.71
N THR A 24 -11.05 9.55 -23.01
CA THR A 24 -11.33 8.44 -22.10
C THR A 24 -11.03 8.73 -20.63
N TYR A 25 -10.36 9.87 -20.29
CA TYR A 25 -9.93 10.15 -18.91
C TYR A 25 -11.08 10.15 -17.90
N LYS A 26 -12.26 10.67 -18.26
CA LYS A 26 -13.43 10.70 -17.36
C LYS A 26 -13.88 9.29 -17.00
N SER A 27 -13.92 8.39 -17.99
CA SER A 27 -14.27 6.99 -17.77
C SER A 27 -13.21 6.29 -16.91
N VAL A 28 -11.91 6.53 -17.19
CA VAL A 28 -10.82 5.92 -16.45
C VAL A 28 -10.87 6.34 -14.98
N ILE A 29 -11.02 7.64 -14.69
CA ILE A 29 -11.05 8.14 -13.29
C ILE A 29 -12.31 7.64 -12.57
N LYS A 30 -13.46 7.64 -13.23
CA LYS A 30 -14.73 7.19 -12.62
C LYS A 30 -14.71 5.71 -12.25
N ASN A 31 -13.98 4.89 -12.99
CA ASN A 31 -13.91 3.44 -12.78
C ASN A 31 -12.77 3.01 -11.84
N VAL A 32 -12.05 3.96 -11.22
CA VAL A 32 -11.05 3.61 -10.21
C VAL A 32 -11.74 3.19 -8.93
N ASN A 33 -11.56 1.95 -8.53
CA ASN A 33 -12.05 1.46 -7.24
C ASN A 33 -11.19 2.05 -6.13
N LEU A 34 -11.79 2.93 -5.32
CA LEU A 34 -11.10 3.55 -4.19
C LEU A 34 -11.12 2.63 -2.97
N GLY A 35 -10.04 2.62 -2.20
CA GLY A 35 -9.95 1.91 -0.93
C GLY A 35 -10.73 2.60 0.19
N LEU A 36 -10.86 1.91 1.29
CA LEU A 36 -11.53 2.42 2.50
C LEU A 36 -10.91 3.71 3.01
N ASP A 37 -9.59 3.80 2.92
CA ASP A 37 -8.77 4.94 3.33
C ASP A 37 -9.00 6.21 2.48
N LEU A 38 -9.65 6.09 1.32
CA LEU A 38 -9.95 7.19 0.40
C LEU A 38 -11.42 7.57 0.31
N GLN A 39 -12.34 6.61 0.44
CA GLN A 39 -13.78 6.90 0.34
C GLN A 39 -14.56 6.64 1.63
N GLY A 40 -13.88 6.17 2.67
CA GLY A 40 -14.51 5.76 3.92
C GLY A 40 -15.17 4.38 3.81
N GLY A 41 -15.57 3.86 4.96
CA GLY A 41 -16.15 2.53 5.08
C GLY A 41 -15.51 1.75 6.21
N PHE A 42 -15.63 0.43 6.19
CA PHE A 42 -14.95 -0.41 7.17
C PHE A 42 -14.52 -1.77 6.62
N GLU A 43 -13.51 -2.32 7.25
CA GLU A 43 -13.00 -3.66 7.03
C GLU A 43 -13.04 -4.44 8.35
N VAL A 44 -13.47 -5.68 8.30
CA VAL A 44 -13.46 -6.58 9.45
C VAL A 44 -12.91 -7.93 9.03
N LEU A 45 -12.00 -8.47 9.83
CA LEU A 45 -11.54 -9.86 9.70
C LEU A 45 -12.17 -10.68 10.83
N TYR A 46 -12.95 -11.65 10.43
CA TYR A 46 -13.58 -12.59 11.35
C TYR A 46 -12.78 -13.89 11.43
N GLN A 47 -12.52 -14.36 12.65
CA GLN A 47 -12.20 -15.74 12.93
C GLN A 47 -13.51 -16.52 12.92
N VAL A 48 -13.52 -17.63 12.20
CA VAL A 48 -14.67 -18.52 12.08
C VAL A 48 -14.50 -19.70 13.02
N ASP A 49 -15.35 -19.77 14.04
CA ASP A 49 -15.33 -20.81 15.05
C ASP A 49 -16.59 -21.69 14.93
N PRO A 50 -16.53 -22.99 15.27
CA PRO A 50 -17.70 -23.85 15.22
C PRO A 50 -18.70 -23.50 16.34
N LEU A 51 -20.00 -23.57 16.04
CA LEU A 51 -21.05 -23.32 17.04
C LEU A 51 -21.08 -24.40 18.15
N ASN A 52 -20.75 -25.66 17.82
CA ASN A 52 -20.70 -26.72 18.79
C ASN A 52 -19.28 -27.26 18.95
N LYS A 53 -18.91 -27.65 20.18
CA LYS A 53 -17.64 -28.31 20.45
C LYS A 53 -17.57 -29.66 19.71
N GLY A 54 -16.66 -29.77 18.76
CA GLY A 54 -16.43 -31.00 17.97
C GLY A 54 -16.74 -30.86 16.48
N ASP A 55 -17.48 -29.84 16.06
CA ASP A 55 -17.66 -29.54 14.64
C ASP A 55 -16.35 -29.02 14.03
N LYS A 56 -16.04 -29.44 12.81
CA LYS A 56 -14.87 -28.93 12.06
C LYS A 56 -15.33 -27.88 11.06
N ILE A 57 -14.57 -26.78 10.99
CA ILE A 57 -14.76 -25.79 9.94
C ILE A 57 -14.07 -26.29 8.69
N ASP A 58 -14.85 -26.64 7.68
CA ASP A 58 -14.35 -27.04 6.37
C ASP A 58 -14.48 -25.88 5.36
N LYS A 59 -13.89 -26.04 4.19
CA LYS A 59 -13.92 -25.04 3.12
C LYS A 59 -15.36 -24.71 2.67
N LYS A 60 -16.26 -25.69 2.74
CA LYS A 60 -17.67 -25.52 2.38
C LYS A 60 -18.40 -24.65 3.40
N ALA A 61 -18.13 -24.83 4.70
CA ALA A 61 -18.67 -23.98 5.76
C ALA A 61 -18.20 -22.53 5.60
N LEU A 62 -16.91 -22.31 5.29
CA LEU A 62 -16.37 -20.98 5.03
C LEU A 62 -17.01 -20.31 3.81
N GLN A 63 -17.17 -21.04 2.70
CA GLN A 63 -17.82 -20.53 1.50
C GLN A 63 -19.30 -20.20 1.73
N SER A 64 -20.04 -21.08 2.43
CA SER A 64 -21.43 -20.83 2.79
C SER A 64 -21.59 -19.62 3.71
N THR A 65 -20.66 -19.45 4.66
CA THR A 65 -20.61 -18.28 5.53
C THR A 65 -20.33 -17.00 4.75
N ALA A 66 -19.35 -17.03 3.84
CA ALA A 66 -19.05 -15.91 2.97
C ALA A 66 -20.25 -15.50 2.11
N GLN A 67 -20.96 -16.47 1.53
CA GLN A 67 -22.18 -16.21 0.75
C GLN A 67 -23.32 -15.60 1.62
N THR A 68 -23.46 -16.07 2.86
CA THR A 68 -24.43 -15.49 3.80
C THR A 68 -24.09 -14.05 4.16
N LEU A 69 -22.80 -13.76 4.37
CA LEU A 69 -22.32 -12.40 4.61
C LEU A 69 -22.55 -11.49 3.39
N GLU A 70 -22.32 -12.00 2.19
CA GLU A 70 -22.58 -11.27 0.93
C GLU A 70 -24.08 -10.92 0.80
N ASN A 71 -24.97 -11.87 1.07
CA ASN A 71 -26.41 -11.62 1.07
C ASN A 71 -26.79 -10.54 2.07
N ARG A 72 -26.17 -10.51 3.26
CA ARG A 72 -26.41 -9.49 4.28
C ARG A 72 -25.94 -8.10 3.87
N VAL A 73 -24.80 -8.04 3.18
CA VAL A 73 -24.26 -6.76 2.67
C VAL A 73 -25.12 -6.20 1.56
N ASN A 74 -25.63 -7.05 0.67
CA ASN A 74 -26.52 -6.63 -0.41
C ASN A 74 -27.80 -5.97 0.13
N VAL A 75 -28.28 -6.43 1.29
CA VAL A 75 -29.40 -5.81 2.01
C VAL A 75 -29.09 -4.39 2.49
N LEU A 76 -27.84 -4.11 2.84
CA LEU A 76 -27.39 -2.77 3.26
C LEU A 76 -27.30 -1.79 2.09
N GLY A 77 -27.51 -2.24 0.86
CA GLY A 77 -27.41 -1.40 -0.34
C GLY A 77 -25.97 -0.94 -0.64
N VAL A 78 -24.97 -1.67 -0.14
CA VAL A 78 -23.56 -1.36 -0.38
C VAL A 78 -23.18 -1.85 -1.78
N SER A 79 -22.63 -0.95 -2.59
CA SER A 79 -22.11 -1.29 -3.90
C SER A 79 -20.75 -1.99 -3.75
N GLU A 80 -20.58 -3.13 -4.40
CA GLU A 80 -19.32 -3.86 -4.52
C GLU A 80 -18.63 -4.27 -3.18
N PRO A 81 -19.30 -5.06 -2.33
CA PRO A 81 -18.65 -5.61 -1.16
C PRO A 81 -17.53 -6.58 -1.57
N LYS A 82 -16.40 -6.55 -0.86
CA LYS A 82 -15.35 -7.56 -1.03
C LYS A 82 -15.35 -8.50 0.16
N ILE A 83 -15.71 -9.77 -0.10
CA ILE A 83 -15.70 -10.82 0.89
C ILE A 83 -14.72 -11.90 0.45
N GLN A 84 -13.70 -12.15 1.25
CA GLN A 84 -12.61 -13.07 0.94
C GLN A 84 -12.45 -14.09 2.07
N VAL A 85 -12.36 -15.36 1.68
CA VAL A 85 -12.01 -16.44 2.61
C VAL A 85 -10.49 -16.50 2.70
N GLU A 86 -9.96 -16.45 3.92
CA GLU A 86 -8.54 -16.53 4.23
C GLU A 86 -8.23 -17.74 5.10
N GLU A 87 -7.08 -18.38 4.88
CA GLU A 87 -6.62 -19.46 5.73
C GLU A 87 -5.97 -18.92 7.02
N PRO A 88 -6.02 -19.63 8.15
CA PRO A 88 -6.90 -20.77 8.45
C PRO A 88 -8.23 -20.29 9.06
N ASN A 89 -9.37 -20.62 8.46
CA ASN A 89 -10.71 -20.35 9.01
C ASN A 89 -11.02 -18.87 9.28
N ARG A 90 -10.73 -18.00 8.32
CA ARG A 90 -10.99 -16.55 8.43
C ARG A 90 -11.81 -16.04 7.26
N ILE A 91 -12.60 -14.99 7.49
CA ILE A 91 -13.34 -14.30 6.45
C ILE A 91 -13.10 -12.80 6.63
N ARG A 92 -12.56 -12.17 5.59
CA ARG A 92 -12.36 -10.73 5.49
C ARG A 92 -13.54 -10.11 4.76
N VAL A 93 -14.14 -9.08 5.35
CA VAL A 93 -15.24 -8.31 4.77
C VAL A 93 -14.81 -6.85 4.67
N GLN A 94 -14.82 -6.30 3.46
CA GLN A 94 -14.52 -4.90 3.20
C GLN A 94 -15.73 -4.22 2.56
N LEU A 95 -16.24 -3.17 3.17
CA LEU A 95 -17.40 -2.40 2.75
C LEU A 95 -17.02 -0.94 2.60
N ALA A 96 -16.83 -0.50 1.36
CA ALA A 96 -16.51 0.88 1.05
C ALA A 96 -17.79 1.73 0.93
N GLY A 97 -17.72 3.01 1.31
CA GLY A 97 -18.82 3.97 1.16
C GLY A 97 -20.01 3.76 2.11
N VAL A 98 -19.88 2.95 3.15
CA VAL A 98 -20.95 2.73 4.14
C VAL A 98 -21.09 3.94 5.05
N THR A 99 -22.31 4.49 5.14
CA THR A 99 -22.62 5.67 5.96
C THR A 99 -22.82 5.33 7.43
N ASP A 100 -23.47 4.19 7.75
CA ASP A 100 -23.67 3.69 9.10
C ASP A 100 -22.89 2.38 9.33
N GLN A 101 -21.64 2.55 9.71
CA GLN A 101 -20.72 1.43 9.94
C GLN A 101 -21.13 0.55 11.13
N ASN A 102 -21.73 1.16 12.17
CA ASN A 102 -22.18 0.45 13.36
C ASN A 102 -23.36 -0.47 13.05
N GLU A 103 -24.30 0.01 12.24
CA GLU A 103 -25.44 -0.78 11.77
C GLU A 103 -24.96 -1.95 10.90
N ALA A 104 -24.05 -1.68 9.96
CA ALA A 104 -23.49 -2.71 9.07
C ALA A 104 -22.75 -3.80 9.84
N ARG A 105 -21.88 -3.44 10.79
CA ARG A 105 -21.19 -4.41 11.66
C ARG A 105 -22.16 -5.26 12.47
N LYS A 106 -23.23 -4.66 13.01
CA LYS A 106 -24.26 -5.36 13.76
C LYS A 106 -24.97 -6.39 12.90
N ILE A 107 -25.33 -6.04 11.69
CA ILE A 107 -25.99 -6.94 10.73
C ILE A 107 -25.07 -8.10 10.33
N LEU A 108 -23.79 -7.81 10.02
CA LEU A 108 -22.83 -8.83 9.63
C LEU A 108 -22.56 -9.85 10.72
N SER A 109 -22.36 -9.41 11.95
CA SER A 109 -21.94 -10.27 13.06
C SER A 109 -23.09 -10.92 13.81
N SER A 110 -24.35 -10.52 13.55
CA SER A 110 -25.51 -11.18 14.11
C SER A 110 -25.55 -12.64 13.62
N GLN A 111 -25.71 -13.58 14.50
CA GLN A 111 -25.93 -14.97 14.09
C GLN A 111 -27.25 -15.12 13.33
N ALA A 112 -28.16 -14.16 13.53
CA ALA A 112 -29.53 -14.15 12.99
C ALA A 112 -30.26 -15.49 13.22
N ASN A 113 -29.91 -16.14 14.34
CA ASN A 113 -30.49 -17.39 14.72
C ASN A 113 -31.86 -17.14 15.38
N LEU A 114 -32.87 -17.06 14.52
CA LEU A 114 -34.23 -16.96 15.01
C LEU A 114 -34.66 -18.30 15.57
N THR A 115 -35.10 -18.31 16.82
CA THR A 115 -35.73 -19.48 17.44
C THR A 115 -37.10 -19.09 17.98
N ILE A 116 -38.09 -19.94 17.75
CA ILE A 116 -39.39 -19.85 18.36
C ILE A 116 -39.38 -20.87 19.51
N ARG A 117 -39.64 -20.40 20.74
CA ARG A 117 -39.55 -21.15 21.97
C ARG A 117 -40.86 -21.07 22.74
N ASP A 118 -41.10 -22.03 23.62
CA ASP A 118 -42.19 -21.96 24.60
C ASP A 118 -41.76 -21.14 25.84
N ALA A 119 -42.69 -20.97 26.82
CA ALA A 119 -42.46 -20.26 28.05
C ALA A 119 -41.38 -20.90 28.96
N GLU A 120 -41.00 -22.15 28.74
CA GLU A 120 -39.91 -22.88 29.40
C GLU A 120 -38.59 -22.82 28.62
N ASP A 121 -38.48 -21.91 27.62
CA ASP A 121 -37.29 -21.69 26.79
C ASP A 121 -36.92 -22.91 25.88
N LYS A 122 -37.81 -23.90 25.71
CA LYS A 122 -37.58 -25.05 24.81
C LYS A 122 -37.78 -24.63 23.36
N VAL A 123 -36.81 -24.95 22.49
CA VAL A 123 -36.89 -24.67 21.05
C VAL A 123 -38.01 -25.49 20.41
N LYS A 124 -38.91 -24.83 19.71
CA LYS A 124 -40.02 -25.42 18.94
C LYS A 124 -39.79 -25.32 17.43
N LEU A 125 -39.29 -24.16 16.97
CA LEU A 125 -38.88 -23.92 15.58
C LEU A 125 -37.57 -23.15 15.57
N SER A 126 -36.82 -23.33 14.52
CA SER A 126 -35.54 -22.65 14.30
C SER A 126 -35.56 -21.93 12.96
N GLY A 127 -34.54 -21.11 12.69
CA GLY A 127 -34.37 -20.41 11.40
C GLY A 127 -34.36 -21.34 10.19
N SER A 128 -33.96 -22.63 10.37
CA SER A 128 -34.02 -23.65 9.31
C SER A 128 -35.43 -24.03 8.89
N ASP A 129 -36.42 -23.82 9.74
CA ASP A 129 -37.84 -24.10 9.47
C ASP A 129 -38.53 -22.94 8.71
N ILE A 130 -37.85 -21.79 8.54
CA ILE A 130 -38.34 -20.63 7.81
C ILE A 130 -38.05 -20.77 6.32
N LYS A 131 -38.99 -20.40 5.47
CA LYS A 131 -38.81 -20.34 4.02
C LYS A 131 -37.97 -19.12 3.68
N GLN A 132 -36.78 -19.31 3.16
CA GLN A 132 -35.85 -18.25 2.79
C GLN A 132 -36.47 -17.27 1.77
N GLY A 133 -36.23 -15.98 1.91
CA GLY A 133 -36.78 -14.94 1.04
C GLY A 133 -38.25 -14.60 1.31
N SER A 134 -38.90 -15.21 2.32
CA SER A 134 -40.32 -14.96 2.61
C SER A 134 -40.59 -13.90 3.66
N ALA A 135 -39.58 -13.43 4.38
CA ALA A 135 -39.75 -12.44 5.43
C ALA A 135 -39.94 -11.03 4.85
N LYS A 136 -40.95 -10.31 5.36
CA LYS A 136 -41.31 -8.95 4.93
C LYS A 136 -41.69 -8.10 6.14
N GLN A 137 -41.35 -6.80 6.07
CA GLN A 137 -41.93 -5.84 6.97
C GLN A 137 -43.30 -5.42 6.41
N GLU A 138 -44.33 -5.52 7.24
CA GLU A 138 -45.71 -5.12 6.92
C GLU A 138 -46.27 -4.28 8.04
N PHE A 139 -47.51 -3.78 7.86
CA PHE A 139 -48.25 -3.05 8.90
C PHE A 139 -49.49 -3.85 9.26
N LYS A 140 -49.73 -4.04 10.56
CA LYS A 140 -50.95 -4.70 11.05
C LYS A 140 -52.16 -3.88 10.67
N GLN A 141 -53.10 -4.47 9.97
CA GLN A 141 -54.28 -3.78 9.40
C GLN A 141 -55.11 -3.05 10.45
N GLU A 142 -55.25 -3.60 11.67
CA GLU A 142 -56.07 -3.06 12.70
C GLU A 142 -55.44 -1.88 13.49
N THR A 143 -54.10 -1.93 13.66
CA THR A 143 -53.38 -1.00 14.55
C THR A 143 -52.38 -0.11 13.83
N ASN A 144 -52.13 -0.35 12.55
CA ASN A 144 -51.09 0.29 11.74
C ASN A 144 -49.67 0.24 12.37
N GLN A 145 -49.43 -0.78 13.22
CA GLN A 145 -48.13 -1.03 13.82
C GLN A 145 -47.27 -1.84 12.90
N PRO A 146 -45.95 -1.56 12.85
CA PRO A 146 -45.02 -2.35 12.08
C PRO A 146 -44.96 -3.80 12.60
N THR A 147 -44.92 -4.76 11.68
CA THR A 147 -44.81 -6.20 11.92
C THR A 147 -43.80 -6.83 10.98
N VAL A 148 -43.33 -8.02 11.32
CA VAL A 148 -42.53 -8.87 10.43
C VAL A 148 -43.32 -10.12 10.14
N THR A 149 -43.62 -10.36 8.86
CA THR A 149 -44.28 -11.57 8.39
C THR A 149 -43.28 -12.47 7.69
N PHE A 150 -43.40 -13.78 7.87
CA PHE A 150 -42.59 -14.78 7.15
C PHE A 150 -43.34 -16.09 6.99
N LYS A 151 -42.88 -16.97 6.08
CA LYS A 151 -43.48 -18.26 5.87
C LYS A 151 -42.63 -19.39 6.45
N VAL A 152 -43.28 -20.37 7.07
CA VAL A 152 -42.64 -21.63 7.49
C VAL A 152 -42.60 -22.61 6.32
N LYS A 153 -41.59 -23.49 6.30
CA LYS A 153 -41.44 -24.55 5.27
C LYS A 153 -42.50 -25.62 5.38
N ASP A 154 -42.83 -26.01 6.62
CA ASP A 154 -43.80 -27.08 6.92
C ASP A 154 -44.94 -26.54 7.80
N LYS A 155 -46.07 -26.35 7.17
CA LYS A 155 -47.32 -25.91 7.80
C LYS A 155 -47.83 -26.87 8.87
N ASN A 156 -47.65 -28.18 8.65
CA ASN A 156 -48.11 -29.20 9.58
C ASN A 156 -47.26 -29.24 10.86
N LYS A 157 -45.95 -29.05 10.73
CA LYS A 157 -45.04 -28.85 11.86
C LYS A 157 -45.45 -27.63 12.69
N PHE A 158 -45.77 -26.50 12.06
CA PHE A 158 -46.18 -25.28 12.72
C PHE A 158 -47.52 -25.48 13.47
N LYS A 159 -48.51 -26.16 12.82
CA LYS A 159 -49.77 -26.52 13.45
C LYS A 159 -49.56 -27.36 14.71
N LYS A 160 -48.72 -28.42 14.65
CA LYS A 160 -48.40 -29.26 15.81
C LYS A 160 -47.75 -28.51 16.94
N VAL A 161 -46.82 -27.59 16.63
CA VAL A 161 -46.15 -26.71 17.62
C VAL A 161 -47.13 -25.79 18.31
N THR A 162 -48.03 -25.13 17.55
CA THR A 162 -49.05 -24.25 18.11
C THR A 162 -50.09 -25.02 18.91
N GLU A 163 -50.43 -26.24 18.51
CA GLU A 163 -51.31 -27.14 19.29
C GLU A 163 -50.67 -27.60 20.61
N GLU A 164 -49.34 -27.89 20.62
CA GLU A 164 -48.62 -28.22 21.84
C GLU A 164 -48.57 -27.03 22.81
N ILE A 165 -48.31 -25.83 22.30
CA ILE A 165 -48.24 -24.61 23.11
C ILE A 165 -49.60 -24.23 23.68
N SER A 166 -50.69 -24.34 22.90
CA SER A 166 -52.03 -23.95 23.32
C SER A 166 -52.57 -24.82 24.46
N LYS A 167 -52.06 -26.04 24.64
CA LYS A 167 -52.43 -26.98 25.74
C LYS A 167 -51.65 -26.68 27.03
N LYS A 168 -50.65 -25.81 27.02
CA LYS A 168 -49.87 -25.47 28.20
C LYS A 168 -50.55 -24.42 29.07
N ARG A 169 -50.23 -24.42 30.37
CA ARG A 169 -50.74 -23.38 31.30
C ARG A 169 -50.21 -22.01 30.91
N ASP A 170 -48.90 -21.94 30.54
CA ASP A 170 -48.24 -20.74 29.99
C ASP A 170 -48.20 -20.90 28.45
N ASN A 171 -49.32 -20.61 27.78
CA ASN A 171 -49.51 -20.81 26.34
C ASN A 171 -48.82 -19.77 25.47
N VAL A 172 -47.60 -19.37 25.84
CA VAL A 172 -46.84 -18.28 25.17
C VAL A 172 -45.84 -18.84 24.19
N MET A 173 -45.86 -18.34 22.97
CA MET A 173 -44.86 -18.52 21.94
C MET A 173 -43.93 -17.33 21.93
N VAL A 174 -42.65 -17.55 22.21
CA VAL A 174 -41.63 -16.49 22.34
C VAL A 174 -40.68 -16.53 21.16
N VAL A 175 -40.54 -15.44 20.45
CA VAL A 175 -39.64 -15.30 19.33
C VAL A 175 -38.34 -14.64 19.77
N TRP A 176 -37.26 -15.38 19.67
CA TRP A 176 -35.93 -14.91 20.02
C TRP A 176 -35.02 -14.77 18.80
N LEU A 177 -34.23 -13.72 18.79
CA LEU A 177 -33.09 -13.61 17.89
C LEU A 177 -31.81 -13.74 18.74
N ASP A 178 -30.94 -14.68 18.36
CA ASP A 178 -29.65 -14.94 19.02
C ASP A 178 -29.78 -15.28 20.53
N PHE A 179 -30.69 -16.21 20.87
CA PHE A 179 -30.84 -16.72 22.23
C PHE A 179 -29.54 -17.33 22.75
N LYS A 180 -29.07 -16.89 23.91
CA LYS A 180 -27.84 -17.36 24.55
C LYS A 180 -28.12 -18.21 25.78
N LYS A 181 -27.19 -19.13 26.08
CA LYS A 181 -27.26 -19.94 27.30
C LYS A 181 -27.32 -19.04 28.55
N GLY A 182 -28.41 -19.12 29.29
CA GLY A 182 -28.68 -18.26 30.47
C GLY A 182 -29.75 -17.21 30.24
N ASP A 183 -30.16 -16.94 28.98
CA ASP A 183 -31.35 -16.15 28.71
C ASP A 183 -32.60 -16.96 29.12
N SER A 184 -33.65 -16.30 29.57
CA SER A 184 -34.91 -16.92 29.96
C SER A 184 -36.06 -15.96 29.77
N TYR A 185 -37.16 -16.46 29.17
CA TYR A 185 -38.39 -15.71 28.98
C TYR A 185 -38.90 -15.13 30.32
N LYS A 186 -38.98 -15.96 31.37
CA LYS A 186 -39.50 -15.52 32.70
C LYS A 186 -38.71 -14.40 33.31
N LYS A 187 -37.38 -14.34 33.09
CA LYS A 187 -36.52 -13.27 33.58
C LYS A 187 -36.62 -12.00 32.73
N GLU A 188 -36.65 -12.17 31.39
CA GLU A 188 -36.67 -11.05 30.45
C GLU A 188 -38.04 -10.38 30.35
N ALA A 189 -39.14 -11.13 30.54
CA ALA A 189 -40.51 -10.59 30.51
C ALA A 189 -40.79 -9.56 31.63
N GLN A 190 -39.99 -9.58 32.70
CA GLN A 190 -40.08 -8.60 33.81
C GLN A 190 -39.33 -7.30 33.52
N LYS A 191 -38.56 -7.24 32.42
CA LYS A 191 -37.75 -6.06 32.07
C LYS A 191 -38.51 -5.10 31.16
N LYS A 192 -38.24 -3.80 31.32
CA LYS A 192 -38.81 -2.77 30.45
C LYS A 192 -38.42 -2.93 28.98
N ASN A 193 -37.21 -3.45 28.71
CA ASN A 193 -36.69 -3.72 27.39
C ASN A 193 -36.22 -5.20 27.36
N PRO A 194 -37.11 -6.17 27.03
CA PRO A 194 -36.75 -7.57 26.98
C PRO A 194 -35.85 -7.88 25.77
N LYS A 195 -35.05 -8.91 25.89
CA LYS A 195 -34.17 -9.38 24.81
C LYS A 195 -34.90 -10.13 23.69
N PHE A 196 -36.09 -10.73 23.97
CA PHE A 196 -36.89 -11.38 22.95
C PHE A 196 -37.58 -10.33 22.05
N ILE A 197 -37.87 -10.72 20.79
CA ILE A 197 -38.50 -9.82 19.81
C ILE A 197 -39.99 -9.68 20.10
N SER A 198 -40.65 -10.82 20.35
CA SER A 198 -42.10 -10.91 20.57
C SER A 198 -42.45 -12.08 21.48
N ALA A 199 -43.50 -11.93 22.23
CA ALA A 199 -44.11 -13.04 22.98
C ALA A 199 -45.63 -12.92 22.79
N ALA A 200 -46.27 -13.94 22.25
CA ALA A 200 -47.68 -13.97 21.95
C ALA A 200 -48.36 -15.23 22.52
N SER A 201 -49.54 -15.04 23.11
CA SER A 201 -50.36 -16.17 23.54
C SER A 201 -50.91 -16.93 22.35
N VAL A 202 -50.94 -18.25 22.44
CA VAL A 202 -51.46 -19.17 21.41
C VAL A 202 -52.66 -19.93 22.01
N ASP A 203 -53.87 -19.43 21.73
CA ASP A 203 -55.09 -19.99 22.34
C ASP A 203 -55.66 -21.19 21.58
N GLN A 204 -55.31 -21.33 20.30
CA GLN A 204 -55.74 -22.41 19.43
C GLN A 204 -54.70 -22.79 18.38
N PRO A 205 -54.75 -24.04 17.84
CA PRO A 205 -53.82 -24.43 16.79
C PRO A 205 -53.93 -23.56 15.55
N ILE A 206 -52.77 -23.05 15.05
CA ILE A 206 -52.72 -22.18 13.88
C ILE A 206 -52.42 -23.01 12.62
N ASN A 207 -53.38 -23.09 11.72
CA ASN A 207 -53.24 -23.82 10.47
C ASN A 207 -52.86 -22.88 9.31
N SER A 208 -51.73 -22.24 9.43
CA SER A 208 -51.18 -21.27 8.43
C SER A 208 -49.72 -21.59 8.16
N ASP A 209 -49.24 -21.27 6.96
CA ASP A 209 -47.82 -21.22 6.64
C ASP A 209 -47.19 -19.85 6.95
N SER A 210 -48.05 -18.82 7.15
CA SER A 210 -47.62 -17.45 7.46
C SER A 210 -47.60 -17.22 8.95
N VAL A 211 -46.48 -16.68 9.44
CA VAL A 211 -46.25 -16.27 10.83
C VAL A 211 -46.05 -14.79 10.89
N GLU A 212 -46.72 -14.08 11.80
CA GLU A 212 -46.56 -12.66 12.05
C GLU A 212 -45.88 -12.45 13.40
N ILE A 213 -44.81 -11.68 13.39
CA ILE A 213 -44.17 -11.16 14.60
C ILE A 213 -44.69 -9.75 14.83
N SER A 214 -45.50 -9.56 15.85
CA SER A 214 -46.02 -8.28 16.27
C SER A 214 -45.59 -7.95 17.71
N GLY A 215 -45.60 -6.66 18.05
CA GLY A 215 -45.15 -6.20 19.36
C GLY A 215 -43.65 -5.83 19.39
N GLY A 216 -43.30 -4.83 20.18
CA GLY A 216 -41.93 -4.32 20.28
C GLY A 216 -41.50 -3.32 19.18
N PHE A 217 -42.32 -3.11 18.16
CA PHE A 217 -42.08 -2.17 17.06
C PHE A 217 -42.95 -0.93 17.23
N LYS A 218 -42.39 0.23 17.56
CA LYS A 218 -43.14 1.48 17.75
C LYS A 218 -42.52 2.62 16.95
N GLY A 219 -43.37 3.40 16.26
CA GLY A 219 -42.98 4.57 15.49
C GLY A 219 -42.02 4.26 14.34
N GLN A 220 -41.34 5.28 13.83
CA GLN A 220 -40.39 5.14 12.69
C GLN A 220 -39.22 4.21 13.00
N GLU A 221 -38.75 4.24 14.23
CA GLU A 221 -37.66 3.35 14.70
C GLU A 221 -38.09 1.89 14.71
N GLY A 222 -39.38 1.62 15.05
CA GLY A 222 -40.00 0.30 14.95
C GLY A 222 -40.09 -0.21 13.52
N VAL A 223 -40.41 0.64 12.54
CA VAL A 223 -40.40 0.29 11.11
C VAL A 223 -39.00 -0.12 10.67
N LYS A 224 -37.98 0.69 11.03
CA LYS A 224 -36.59 0.38 10.70
C LYS A 224 -36.15 -0.95 11.30
N LYS A 225 -36.49 -1.20 12.57
CA LYS A 225 -36.15 -2.46 13.27
C LYS A 225 -36.87 -3.69 12.67
N ALA A 226 -38.14 -3.54 12.33
CA ALA A 226 -38.92 -4.62 11.67
C ALA A 226 -38.33 -4.96 10.30
N LYS A 227 -37.98 -3.95 9.50
CA LYS A 227 -37.31 -4.11 8.19
C LYS A 227 -35.98 -4.83 8.33
N GLN A 228 -35.13 -4.44 9.26
CA GLN A 228 -33.84 -5.09 9.54
C GLN A 228 -33.99 -6.57 9.91
N ILE A 229 -34.98 -6.90 10.75
CA ILE A 229 -35.24 -8.28 11.15
C ILE A 229 -35.72 -9.11 9.96
N ALA A 230 -36.63 -8.58 9.12
CA ALA A 230 -37.05 -9.27 7.90
C ALA A 230 -35.88 -9.53 6.94
N GLU A 231 -35.01 -8.58 6.78
CA GLU A 231 -33.82 -8.68 5.93
C GLU A 231 -32.80 -9.70 6.48
N LEU A 232 -32.55 -9.70 7.79
CA LEU A 232 -31.70 -10.69 8.46
C LEU A 232 -32.24 -12.12 8.30
N LEU A 233 -33.58 -12.29 8.42
CA LEU A 233 -34.19 -13.60 8.23
C LEU A 233 -34.08 -14.10 6.79
N ASN A 234 -34.19 -13.21 5.81
CA ASN A 234 -34.03 -13.53 4.39
C ASN A 234 -32.56 -13.86 4.04
N ALA A 235 -31.60 -13.20 4.65
CA ALA A 235 -30.19 -13.47 4.46
C ALA A 235 -29.74 -14.80 5.07
N GLY A 236 -30.50 -15.32 6.05
CA GLY A 236 -30.25 -16.60 6.70
C GLY A 236 -29.34 -16.53 7.93
N SER A 237 -29.39 -17.57 8.76
CA SER A 237 -28.54 -17.74 9.92
C SER A 237 -27.12 -18.16 9.51
N LEU A 238 -26.15 -17.71 10.29
CA LEU A 238 -24.76 -18.15 10.13
C LEU A 238 -24.60 -19.58 10.71
N PRO A 239 -23.97 -20.49 9.96
CA PRO A 239 -23.72 -21.86 10.44
C PRO A 239 -22.55 -21.95 11.42
N VAL A 240 -21.93 -20.82 11.75
CA VAL A 240 -20.68 -20.70 12.50
C VAL A 240 -20.74 -19.51 13.45
N ASP A 241 -19.84 -19.44 14.43
CA ASP A 241 -19.61 -18.25 15.24
C ASP A 241 -18.53 -17.36 14.60
N LEU A 242 -18.78 -16.05 14.55
CA LEU A 242 -17.88 -15.06 13.99
C LEU A 242 -17.30 -14.20 15.10
N LYS A 243 -15.98 -14.34 15.32
CA LYS A 243 -15.24 -13.52 16.27
C LYS A 243 -14.44 -12.47 15.50
N GLU A 244 -14.69 -11.20 15.76
CA GLU A 244 -13.92 -10.10 15.20
C GLU A 244 -12.50 -10.11 15.80
N ILE A 245 -11.47 -10.24 14.94
CA ILE A 245 -10.06 -10.29 15.34
C ILE A 245 -9.25 -9.11 14.79
N TYR A 246 -9.79 -8.40 13.79
CA TYR A 246 -9.26 -7.19 13.24
C TYR A 246 -10.41 -6.34 12.71
N SER A 247 -10.35 -5.04 12.94
CA SER A 247 -11.25 -4.10 12.28
C SER A 247 -10.56 -2.78 12.00
N ASN A 248 -10.92 -2.21 10.85
CA ASN A 248 -10.49 -0.88 10.42
C ASN A 248 -11.72 -0.12 9.91
N SER A 249 -11.95 1.06 10.44
CA SER A 249 -13.13 1.88 10.17
C SER A 249 -12.68 3.30 9.84
N VAL A 250 -13.03 3.76 8.65
CA VAL A 250 -12.65 5.10 8.16
C VAL A 250 -13.91 5.92 7.89
N GLY A 251 -14.00 7.11 8.49
CA GLY A 251 -15.09 8.05 8.19
C GLY A 251 -15.00 8.56 6.75
N ALA A 252 -16.15 8.70 6.06
CA ALA A 252 -16.18 9.12 4.65
C ALA A 252 -15.54 10.51 4.44
N GLN A 253 -15.79 11.47 5.33
CA GLN A 253 -15.18 12.79 5.25
C GLN A 253 -13.66 12.75 5.43
N PHE A 254 -13.17 11.88 6.33
CA PHE A 254 -11.75 11.71 6.58
C PHE A 254 -11.03 11.11 5.36
N GLY A 255 -11.64 10.11 4.72
CA GLY A 255 -11.11 9.50 3.48
C GLY A 255 -11.07 10.50 2.33
N GLN A 256 -12.15 11.27 2.13
CA GLN A 256 -12.22 12.29 1.09
C GLN A 256 -11.17 13.39 1.29
N ASP A 257 -11.01 13.90 2.50
CA ASP A 257 -9.98 14.89 2.84
C ASP A 257 -8.56 14.35 2.57
N ALA A 258 -8.33 13.07 2.87
CA ALA A 258 -7.06 12.42 2.61
C ALA A 258 -6.78 12.30 1.10
N LEU A 259 -7.80 11.93 0.32
CA LEU A 259 -7.71 11.87 -1.15
C LEU A 259 -7.37 13.24 -1.73
N ASP A 260 -8.14 14.28 -1.39
CA ASP A 260 -7.97 15.63 -1.95
C ASP A 260 -6.58 16.21 -1.63
N LYS A 261 -6.12 16.10 -0.39
CA LYS A 261 -4.78 16.54 0.01
C LYS A 261 -3.67 15.80 -0.72
N THR A 262 -3.81 14.47 -0.84
CA THR A 262 -2.77 13.65 -1.47
C THR A 262 -2.73 13.85 -2.99
N VAL A 263 -3.89 14.01 -3.64
CA VAL A 263 -3.96 14.36 -5.07
C VAL A 263 -3.33 15.74 -5.32
N PHE A 264 -3.64 16.73 -4.48
CA PHE A 264 -3.04 18.07 -4.57
C PHE A 264 -1.52 18.03 -4.40
N ALA A 265 -1.02 17.32 -3.39
CA ALA A 265 0.42 17.12 -3.16
C ALA A 265 1.09 16.42 -4.36
N SER A 266 0.41 15.41 -4.91
CA SER A 266 0.87 14.66 -6.09
C SER A 266 1.00 15.56 -7.32
N PHE A 267 -0.01 16.42 -7.54
CA PHE A 267 0.04 17.39 -8.63
C PHE A 267 1.22 18.35 -8.51
N ILE A 268 1.49 18.89 -7.31
CA ILE A 268 2.66 19.75 -7.04
C ILE A 268 3.96 18.98 -7.34
N GLY A 269 4.09 17.75 -6.81
CA GLY A 269 5.28 16.93 -7.02
C GLY A 269 5.56 16.66 -8.49
N VAL A 270 4.54 16.25 -9.26
CA VAL A 270 4.63 15.98 -10.70
C VAL A 270 4.96 17.26 -11.48
N ALA A 271 4.34 18.40 -11.15
CA ALA A 271 4.62 19.69 -11.79
C ALA A 271 6.08 20.10 -11.59
N LEU A 272 6.61 19.96 -10.39
CA LEU A 272 8.02 20.24 -10.08
C LEU A 272 8.97 19.31 -10.86
N ILE A 273 8.64 18.02 -11.00
CA ILE A 273 9.40 17.11 -11.88
C ILE A 273 9.37 17.60 -13.32
N TYR A 274 8.22 18.00 -13.86
CA TYR A 274 8.12 18.49 -15.23
C TYR A 274 8.97 19.74 -15.45
N LEU A 275 8.95 20.68 -14.51
CA LEU A 275 9.81 21.87 -14.54
C LEU A 275 11.30 21.50 -14.51
N PHE A 276 11.68 20.57 -13.65
CA PHE A 276 13.06 20.06 -13.58
C PHE A 276 13.48 19.43 -14.92
N MET A 277 12.64 18.59 -15.51
CA MET A 277 12.93 17.92 -16.79
C MET A 277 13.08 18.91 -17.94
N LEU A 278 12.22 19.93 -18.02
CA LEU A 278 12.34 21.00 -19.02
C LEU A 278 13.61 21.84 -18.82
N GLY A 279 13.89 22.25 -17.59
CA GLY A 279 15.04 23.09 -17.27
C GLY A 279 16.37 22.38 -17.50
N PHE A 280 16.51 21.16 -17.03
CA PHE A 280 17.77 20.43 -17.01
C PHE A 280 18.02 19.62 -18.29
N TYR A 281 16.98 18.93 -18.82
CA TYR A 281 17.10 18.04 -19.98
C TYR A 281 16.51 18.62 -21.27
N ARG A 282 15.81 19.76 -21.21
CA ARG A 282 15.33 20.53 -22.37
C ARG A 282 14.49 19.67 -23.35
N LEU A 283 14.95 19.49 -24.62
CA LEU A 283 14.21 18.72 -25.63
C LEU A 283 13.97 17.26 -25.23
N PRO A 284 14.97 16.46 -24.78
CA PRO A 284 14.71 15.16 -24.17
C PRO A 284 13.74 15.22 -22.97
N GLY A 285 13.81 16.28 -22.16
CA GLY A 285 12.90 16.52 -21.03
C GLY A 285 11.45 16.75 -21.48
N LEU A 286 11.23 17.46 -22.57
CA LEU A 286 9.89 17.63 -23.15
C LEU A 286 9.30 16.28 -23.59
N VAL A 287 10.11 15.42 -24.25
CA VAL A 287 9.67 14.08 -24.65
C VAL A 287 9.40 13.21 -23.42
N ALA A 288 10.19 13.37 -22.34
CA ALA A 288 9.95 12.68 -21.10
C ALA A 288 8.61 13.08 -20.47
N ILE A 289 8.22 14.34 -20.49
CA ILE A 289 6.92 14.80 -19.97
C ILE A 289 5.76 14.09 -20.69
N ILE A 290 5.83 13.97 -22.02
CA ILE A 290 4.83 13.25 -22.79
C ILE A 290 4.75 11.78 -22.34
N ALA A 291 5.91 11.13 -22.20
CA ALA A 291 5.98 9.74 -21.75
C ALA A 291 5.49 9.56 -20.30
N LEU A 292 5.81 10.50 -19.39
CA LEU A 292 5.40 10.48 -17.99
C LEU A 292 3.89 10.73 -17.83
N THR A 293 3.31 11.66 -18.61
CA THR A 293 1.85 11.85 -18.63
C THR A 293 1.15 10.58 -19.11
N THR A 294 1.71 9.94 -20.16
CA THR A 294 1.20 8.66 -20.66
C THR A 294 1.38 7.55 -19.62
N TYR A 295 2.48 7.56 -18.85
CA TYR A 295 2.74 6.62 -17.75
C TYR A 295 1.64 6.69 -16.69
N ILE A 296 1.33 7.88 -16.17
CA ILE A 296 0.28 8.06 -15.14
C ILE A 296 -1.05 7.51 -15.68
N TYR A 297 -1.41 7.91 -16.90
CA TYR A 297 -2.66 7.50 -17.53
C TYR A 297 -2.75 5.98 -17.74
N LEU A 298 -1.74 5.36 -18.38
CA LEU A 298 -1.73 3.93 -18.65
C LEU A 298 -1.65 3.09 -17.37
N THR A 299 -0.99 3.58 -16.33
CA THR A 299 -0.96 2.91 -15.02
C THR A 299 -2.36 2.85 -14.43
N LEU A 300 -3.14 3.93 -14.48
CA LEU A 300 -4.54 3.93 -14.03
C LEU A 300 -5.43 3.04 -14.88
N VAL A 301 -5.26 3.05 -16.21
CA VAL A 301 -5.99 2.13 -17.11
C VAL A 301 -5.71 0.67 -16.79
N ALA A 302 -4.43 0.32 -16.63
CA ALA A 302 -4.04 -1.05 -16.31
C ALA A 302 -4.50 -1.45 -14.90
N PHE A 303 -4.52 -0.50 -13.95
CA PHE A 303 -5.01 -0.71 -12.60
C PHE A 303 -6.53 -1.00 -12.57
N ASN A 304 -7.31 -0.26 -13.37
CA ASN A 304 -8.73 -0.54 -13.56
C ASN A 304 -8.97 -1.90 -14.23
N PHE A 305 -8.14 -2.26 -15.21
CA PHE A 305 -8.27 -3.54 -15.91
C PHE A 305 -8.13 -4.76 -14.97
N ILE A 306 -7.26 -4.67 -13.96
CA ILE A 306 -7.12 -5.71 -12.93
C ILE A 306 -8.11 -5.57 -11.78
N SER A 307 -9.06 -4.62 -11.86
CA SER A 307 -9.99 -4.28 -10.77
C SER A 307 -9.27 -3.99 -9.46
N GLY A 308 -8.13 -3.31 -9.53
CA GLY A 308 -7.32 -2.93 -8.39
C GLY A 308 -8.06 -1.96 -7.45
N VAL A 309 -7.74 -2.00 -6.16
CA VAL A 309 -8.26 -1.05 -5.17
C VAL A 309 -7.18 -0.03 -4.85
N LEU A 310 -7.42 1.22 -5.24
CA LEU A 310 -6.50 2.32 -4.98
C LEU A 310 -6.59 2.74 -3.52
N THR A 311 -5.50 2.52 -2.80
CA THR A 311 -5.32 2.93 -1.40
C THR A 311 -4.51 4.21 -1.31
N LEU A 312 -4.50 4.86 -0.14
CA LEU A 312 -3.72 6.07 0.09
C LEU A 312 -2.20 5.84 -0.12
N PRO A 313 -1.59 4.77 0.41
CA PRO A 313 -0.22 4.40 0.04
C PRO A 313 -0.09 4.04 -1.44
N GLY A 314 -1.12 3.42 -2.07
CA GLY A 314 -1.14 3.11 -3.49
C GLY A 314 -1.08 4.37 -4.38
N LEU A 315 -1.77 5.43 -3.98
CA LEU A 315 -1.68 6.73 -4.65
C LEU A 315 -0.26 7.32 -4.52
N ALA A 316 0.35 7.22 -3.33
CA ALA A 316 1.75 7.61 -3.14
C ALA A 316 2.71 6.77 -4.00
N ALA A 317 2.45 5.45 -4.18
CA ALA A 317 3.22 4.58 -5.07
C ALA A 317 3.13 5.01 -6.54
N LEU A 318 1.95 5.42 -7.01
CA LEU A 318 1.77 5.94 -8.38
C LEU A 318 2.67 7.15 -8.63
N VAL A 319 2.70 8.08 -7.68
CA VAL A 319 3.50 9.32 -7.81
C VAL A 319 4.99 9.06 -7.61
N LEU A 320 5.36 8.17 -6.70
CA LEU A 320 6.73 7.67 -6.56
C LEU A 320 7.19 7.00 -7.85
N GLY A 321 6.32 6.27 -8.52
CA GLY A 321 6.55 5.65 -9.81
C GLY A 321 6.87 6.64 -10.92
N VAL A 322 6.34 7.88 -10.87
CA VAL A 322 6.76 8.97 -11.79
C VAL A 322 8.23 9.29 -11.58
N GLY A 323 8.68 9.40 -10.32
CA GLY A 323 10.10 9.60 -9.99
C GLY A 323 11.00 8.48 -10.53
N MET A 324 10.58 7.21 -10.37
CA MET A 324 11.31 6.06 -10.91
C MET A 324 11.32 6.03 -12.46
N ALA A 325 10.24 6.44 -13.10
CA ALA A 325 10.17 6.56 -14.57
C ALA A 325 11.14 7.63 -15.08
N VAL A 326 11.27 8.73 -14.35
CA VAL A 326 12.27 9.80 -14.62
C VAL A 326 13.69 9.26 -14.47
N ASP A 327 13.99 8.45 -13.45
CA ASP A 327 15.31 7.84 -13.26
C ASP A 327 15.74 7.03 -14.49
N ALA A 328 14.86 6.17 -15.03
CA ALA A 328 15.11 5.44 -16.26
C ALA A 328 15.47 6.37 -17.45
N ASN A 329 14.80 7.53 -17.54
CA ASN A 329 15.07 8.51 -18.57
C ASN A 329 16.41 9.24 -18.35
N ILE A 330 16.71 9.61 -17.10
CA ILE A 330 17.96 10.27 -16.71
C ILE A 330 19.17 9.40 -17.05
N ILE A 331 19.11 8.09 -16.79
CA ILE A 331 20.19 7.14 -17.18
C ILE A 331 20.51 7.27 -18.66
N MET A 332 19.50 7.26 -19.51
CA MET A 332 19.70 7.35 -20.97
C MET A 332 20.19 8.75 -21.37
N TYR A 333 19.65 9.81 -20.76
CA TYR A 333 19.99 11.18 -21.13
C TYR A 333 21.41 11.59 -20.74
N GLU A 334 21.89 11.17 -19.57
CA GLU A 334 23.28 11.38 -19.19
C GLU A 334 24.24 10.60 -20.11
N ARG A 335 23.88 9.37 -20.53
CA ARG A 335 24.66 8.65 -21.55
C ARG A 335 24.68 9.38 -22.91
N ILE A 336 23.54 9.98 -23.35
CA ILE A 336 23.50 10.80 -24.57
C ILE A 336 24.44 12.00 -24.43
N LYS A 337 24.40 12.73 -23.28
CA LYS A 337 25.28 13.85 -23.03
C LYS A 337 26.76 13.47 -23.09
N ASP A 338 27.14 12.37 -22.48
CA ASP A 338 28.52 11.87 -22.49
C ASP A 338 28.98 11.55 -23.92
N GLU A 339 28.15 10.86 -24.71
CA GLU A 339 28.46 10.53 -26.11
C GLU A 339 28.53 11.79 -27.02
N LEU A 340 27.74 12.83 -26.72
CA LEU A 340 27.84 14.11 -27.42
C LEU A 340 29.12 14.88 -27.04
N ARG A 341 29.56 14.78 -25.78
CA ARG A 341 30.79 15.47 -25.29
C ARG A 341 32.05 14.92 -25.95
N ILE A 342 32.10 13.62 -26.29
CA ILE A 342 33.22 13.02 -27.02
C ILE A 342 33.20 13.27 -28.55
N GLY A 343 32.29 14.13 -29.03
CA GLY A 343 32.28 14.55 -30.43
C GLY A 343 31.32 13.82 -31.35
N ARG A 344 30.56 12.82 -30.87
CA ARG A 344 29.58 12.09 -31.69
C ARG A 344 28.42 12.97 -32.15
N THR A 345 27.83 12.65 -33.29
CA THR A 345 26.60 13.27 -33.76
C THR A 345 25.42 12.88 -32.85
N ILE A 346 24.35 13.68 -32.81
CA ILE A 346 23.15 13.41 -31.99
C ILE A 346 22.58 12.02 -32.28
N LYS A 347 22.55 11.61 -33.57
CA LYS A 347 22.05 10.31 -33.95
C LYS A 347 22.93 9.16 -33.44
N GLN A 348 24.25 9.28 -33.54
CA GLN A 348 25.20 8.27 -33.05
C GLN A 348 25.15 8.19 -31.51
N ALA A 349 25.13 9.37 -30.83
CA ALA A 349 25.03 9.47 -29.39
C ALA A 349 23.75 8.80 -28.86
N PHE A 350 22.60 9.09 -29.48
CA PHE A 350 21.33 8.44 -29.14
C PHE A 350 21.38 6.91 -29.35
N SER A 351 21.85 6.44 -30.49
CA SER A 351 21.92 5.00 -30.81
C SER A 351 22.79 4.25 -29.81
N LYS A 352 23.97 4.83 -29.45
CA LYS A 352 24.89 4.22 -28.49
C LYS A 352 24.31 4.21 -27.07
N ALA A 353 23.77 5.34 -26.61
CA ALA A 353 23.16 5.48 -25.30
C ALA A 353 21.94 4.55 -25.14
N ASN A 354 21.11 4.45 -26.19
CA ASN A 354 19.94 3.57 -26.20
C ASN A 354 20.31 2.11 -25.97
N LYS A 355 21.37 1.63 -26.63
CA LYS A 355 21.85 0.24 -26.49
C LYS A 355 22.50 -0.01 -25.12
N SER A 356 23.33 0.94 -24.64
CA SER A 356 24.07 0.75 -23.38
C SER A 356 23.24 0.92 -22.12
N SER A 357 22.17 1.77 -22.14
CA SER A 357 21.34 2.05 -20.96
C SER A 357 20.27 0.99 -20.68
N PHE A 358 19.91 0.17 -21.67
CA PHE A 358 18.76 -0.75 -21.52
C PHE A 358 18.96 -1.75 -20.39
N LEU A 359 20.10 -2.39 -20.35
CA LEU A 359 20.39 -3.45 -19.36
C LEU A 359 20.49 -2.87 -17.95
N THR A 360 21.10 -1.69 -17.80
CA THR A 360 21.19 -1.00 -16.52
C THR A 360 19.80 -0.63 -15.98
N ILE A 361 18.90 -0.13 -16.85
CA ILE A 361 17.50 0.18 -16.50
C ILE A 361 16.74 -1.09 -16.11
N PHE A 362 16.97 -2.19 -16.84
CA PHE A 362 16.35 -3.48 -16.53
C PHE A 362 16.80 -4.00 -15.16
N ASP A 363 18.12 -4.05 -14.93
CA ASP A 363 18.72 -4.55 -13.69
C ASP A 363 18.20 -3.75 -12.47
N SER A 364 18.11 -2.44 -12.58
CA SER A 364 17.67 -1.55 -11.51
C SER A 364 16.17 -1.72 -11.17
N ASN A 365 15.32 -1.86 -12.18
CA ASN A 365 13.88 -2.06 -11.94
C ASN A 365 13.57 -3.47 -11.41
N LEU A 366 14.35 -4.49 -11.81
CA LEU A 366 14.12 -5.87 -11.37
C LEU A 366 14.33 -6.03 -9.85
N THR A 367 15.27 -5.31 -9.26
CA THR A 367 15.44 -5.33 -7.79
C THR A 367 14.24 -4.72 -7.06
N THR A 368 13.65 -3.67 -7.62
CA THR A 368 12.43 -3.08 -7.07
C THR A 368 11.22 -4.02 -7.26
N VAL A 369 11.15 -4.76 -8.38
CA VAL A 369 10.12 -5.80 -8.58
C VAL A 369 10.23 -6.90 -7.52
N ILE A 370 11.45 -7.35 -7.17
CA ILE A 370 11.65 -8.35 -6.12
C ILE A 370 11.09 -7.84 -4.78
N ALA A 371 11.46 -6.62 -4.37
CA ALA A 371 10.97 -6.02 -3.14
C ALA A 371 9.43 -5.85 -3.14
N ALA A 372 8.87 -5.36 -4.25
CA ALA A 372 7.43 -5.16 -4.40
C ALA A 372 6.65 -6.49 -4.45
N ALA A 373 7.20 -7.53 -5.08
CA ALA A 373 6.59 -8.86 -5.08
C ALA A 373 6.53 -9.46 -3.68
N VAL A 374 7.63 -9.38 -2.92
CA VAL A 374 7.63 -9.82 -1.52
C VAL A 374 6.59 -9.05 -0.71
N LEU A 375 6.52 -7.73 -0.89
CA LEU A 375 5.52 -6.89 -0.22
C LEU A 375 4.08 -7.26 -0.61
N PHE A 376 3.83 -7.68 -1.85
CA PHE A 376 2.53 -8.16 -2.30
C PHE A 376 2.11 -9.47 -1.61
N PHE A 377 3.05 -10.40 -1.40
CA PHE A 377 2.74 -11.69 -0.77
C PHE A 377 2.60 -11.60 0.75
N PHE A 378 3.40 -10.77 1.41
CA PHE A 378 3.43 -10.63 2.87
C PHE A 378 2.65 -9.42 3.40
N GLY A 379 2.30 -8.47 2.52
CA GLY A 379 1.53 -7.28 2.89
C GLY A 379 0.04 -7.58 3.03
N GLU A 380 -0.60 -6.78 3.85
CA GLU A 380 -2.05 -6.85 4.13
C GLU A 380 -2.74 -5.55 3.70
N SER A 381 -4.03 -5.65 3.37
CA SER A 381 -4.93 -4.51 3.12
C SER A 381 -4.30 -3.38 2.28
N SER A 382 -4.10 -2.18 2.84
CA SER A 382 -3.56 -1.00 2.15
C SER A 382 -2.12 -1.20 1.63
N VAL A 383 -1.30 -1.98 2.33
CA VAL A 383 0.08 -2.30 1.91
C VAL A 383 0.10 -3.18 0.66
N LYS A 384 -0.84 -4.11 0.55
CA LYS A 384 -1.01 -4.93 -0.66
C LYS A 384 -1.44 -4.09 -1.86
N GLY A 385 -2.33 -3.09 -1.63
CA GLY A 385 -2.70 -2.10 -2.66
C GLY A 385 -1.51 -1.29 -3.14
N PHE A 386 -0.65 -0.83 -2.22
CA PHE A 386 0.62 -0.17 -2.53
C PHE A 386 1.53 -1.05 -3.40
N ALA A 387 1.76 -2.30 -2.99
CA ALA A 387 2.62 -3.24 -3.71
C ALA A 387 2.10 -3.54 -5.13
N THR A 388 0.79 -3.70 -5.28
CA THR A 388 0.13 -3.89 -6.58
C THR A 388 0.35 -2.70 -7.50
N MET A 389 0.14 -1.47 -7.00
CA MET A 389 0.38 -0.25 -7.76
C MET A 389 1.85 -0.10 -8.16
N LEU A 390 2.78 -0.45 -7.26
CA LEU A 390 4.21 -0.38 -7.52
C LEU A 390 4.64 -1.39 -8.60
N LEU A 391 4.19 -2.65 -8.53
CA LEU A 391 4.47 -3.68 -9.54
C LEU A 391 3.95 -3.27 -10.92
N LEU A 392 2.71 -2.82 -10.97
CA LEU A 392 2.08 -2.37 -12.20
C LEU A 392 2.76 -1.11 -12.75
N GLY A 393 3.11 -0.18 -11.88
CA GLY A 393 3.88 1.02 -12.23
C GLY A 393 5.22 0.68 -12.87
N ILE A 394 5.97 -0.26 -12.32
CA ILE A 394 7.25 -0.70 -12.91
C ILE A 394 7.03 -1.33 -14.30
N LEU A 395 5.99 -2.12 -14.48
CA LEU A 395 5.65 -2.66 -15.80
C LEU A 395 5.36 -1.51 -16.81
N MET A 396 4.59 -0.51 -16.38
CA MET A 396 4.27 0.65 -17.21
C MET A 396 5.48 1.56 -17.47
N ILE A 397 6.49 1.59 -16.60
CA ILE A 397 7.78 2.25 -16.86
C ILE A 397 8.44 1.68 -18.12
N PHE A 398 8.46 0.35 -18.27
CA PHE A 398 9.02 -0.26 -19.49
C PHE A 398 8.23 0.14 -20.72
N VAL A 399 6.90 0.14 -20.67
CA VAL A 399 6.05 0.51 -21.80
C VAL A 399 6.26 1.99 -22.18
N THR A 400 6.28 2.89 -21.22
CA THR A 400 6.25 4.34 -21.48
C THR A 400 7.64 4.99 -21.45
N ALA A 401 8.37 4.89 -20.34
CA ALA A 401 9.65 5.55 -20.16
C ALA A 401 10.77 4.85 -20.95
N VAL A 402 10.65 3.54 -21.23
CA VAL A 402 11.67 2.82 -22.02
C VAL A 402 11.27 2.73 -23.49
N PHE A 403 10.14 2.12 -23.83
CA PHE A 403 9.81 1.90 -25.25
C PHE A 403 9.20 3.13 -25.93
N LEU A 404 8.13 3.71 -25.40
CA LEU A 404 7.47 4.86 -26.01
C LEU A 404 8.40 6.07 -26.12
N LEU A 405 9.09 6.42 -25.03
CA LEU A 405 10.02 7.55 -25.02
C LEU A 405 11.15 7.37 -26.04
N ARG A 406 11.76 6.19 -26.10
CA ARG A 406 12.82 5.89 -27.08
C ARG A 406 12.32 5.98 -28.50
N PHE A 407 11.10 5.51 -28.75
CA PHE A 407 10.46 5.61 -30.06
C PHE A 407 10.22 7.08 -30.45
N LEU A 408 9.61 7.88 -29.57
CA LEU A 408 9.36 9.30 -29.79
C LEU A 408 10.68 10.08 -30.04
N LEU A 409 11.69 9.84 -29.19
CA LEU A 409 12.98 10.52 -29.31
C LEU A 409 13.72 10.08 -30.59
N SER A 410 13.57 8.81 -31.03
CA SER A 410 14.14 8.31 -32.27
C SER A 410 13.58 9.02 -33.50
N LEU A 411 12.28 9.33 -33.52
CA LEU A 411 11.64 10.09 -34.60
C LEU A 411 12.22 11.50 -34.70
N LEU A 412 12.39 12.19 -33.56
CA LEU A 412 12.98 13.52 -33.50
C LEU A 412 14.46 13.55 -33.93
N VAL A 413 15.26 12.66 -33.36
CA VAL A 413 16.70 12.56 -33.65
C VAL A 413 16.94 12.17 -35.10
N SER A 414 16.16 11.24 -35.64
CA SER A 414 16.29 10.79 -37.02
C SER A 414 15.77 11.78 -38.08
N SER A 415 15.03 12.83 -37.66
CA SER A 415 14.61 13.90 -38.55
C SER A 415 15.76 14.79 -39.03
N ASN A 416 16.91 14.77 -38.34
CA ASN A 416 18.09 15.60 -38.57
C ASN A 416 17.85 17.13 -38.50
N ILE A 417 16.70 17.60 -38.04
CA ILE A 417 16.41 19.05 -37.89
C ILE A 417 17.31 19.67 -36.81
N PHE A 418 17.59 18.89 -35.75
CA PHE A 418 18.43 19.34 -34.64
C PHE A 418 19.92 18.99 -34.81
N LYS A 419 20.40 18.70 -36.03
CA LYS A 419 21.73 18.14 -36.30
C LYS A 419 22.90 18.84 -35.58
N ASN A 420 22.86 20.17 -35.43
CA ASN A 420 23.92 20.94 -34.78
C ASN A 420 23.48 21.66 -33.50
N GLN A 421 22.28 21.32 -32.97
CA GLN A 421 21.69 21.98 -31.78
C GLN A 421 21.98 21.17 -30.52
N TYR A 422 23.27 20.95 -30.20
CA TYR A 422 23.69 20.17 -29.03
C TYR A 422 23.20 20.77 -27.70
N TRP A 423 22.99 22.10 -27.67
CA TRP A 423 22.46 22.78 -26.49
C TRP A 423 21.07 22.28 -26.10
N LEU A 424 20.24 21.86 -27.05
CA LEU A 424 18.93 21.27 -26.78
C LEU A 424 19.02 19.94 -26.00
N PHE A 425 20.17 19.28 -26.07
CA PHE A 425 20.48 18.07 -25.32
C PHE A 425 21.33 18.36 -24.06
N GLY A 426 21.43 19.62 -23.64
CA GLY A 426 22.15 20.03 -22.44
C GLY A 426 23.67 20.07 -22.56
N VAL A 427 24.25 20.02 -23.78
CA VAL A 427 25.69 20.08 -24.01
C VAL A 427 26.06 21.41 -24.63
N LYS A 428 26.93 22.19 -23.92
CA LYS A 428 27.50 23.44 -24.43
C LYS A 428 28.60 23.15 -25.46
N LYS A 429 28.70 23.97 -26.51
CA LYS A 429 29.66 23.80 -27.61
C LYS A 429 31.11 23.71 -27.11
N ASN A 430 31.48 24.52 -26.11
CA ASN A 430 32.83 24.57 -25.51
C ASN A 430 33.16 23.34 -24.62
N LYS A 431 32.21 22.47 -24.31
CA LYS A 431 32.45 21.24 -23.56
C LYS A 431 32.48 19.98 -24.45
N ARG A 432 32.47 20.18 -25.79
CA ARG A 432 32.46 19.10 -26.76
C ARG A 432 33.87 18.97 -27.35
N HIS A 433 34.41 17.74 -27.30
CA HIS A 433 35.67 17.39 -27.94
C HIS A 433 35.46 17.15 -29.45
N ASP A 434 36.52 17.24 -30.23
CA ASP A 434 36.49 16.71 -31.59
C ASP A 434 36.58 15.17 -31.57
N ILE A 435 35.85 14.50 -32.43
CA ILE A 435 35.86 13.05 -32.50
C ILE A 435 37.23 12.49 -32.86
N ASN A 436 38.06 13.28 -33.60
CA ASN A 436 39.41 12.96 -34.00
C ASN A 436 40.40 12.98 -32.82
N GLU A 437 40.09 13.63 -31.72
CA GLU A 437 40.91 13.61 -30.50
C GLU A 437 40.95 12.25 -29.82
N GLY A 438 40.08 11.30 -30.22
CA GLY A 438 40.04 9.96 -29.67
C GLY A 438 39.68 9.85 -28.18
N VAL A 439 39.10 10.94 -27.60
CA VAL A 439 38.72 10.97 -26.19
C VAL A 439 37.62 9.95 -25.91
N ASP A 440 37.82 9.13 -24.90
CA ASP A 440 36.81 8.13 -24.50
C ASP A 440 35.83 8.76 -23.49
N VAL A 441 34.59 8.24 -23.44
CA VAL A 441 33.56 8.64 -22.46
C VAL A 441 34.08 8.56 -21.02
N HIS A 442 34.92 7.57 -20.75
CA HIS A 442 35.46 7.37 -19.40
C HIS A 442 36.53 8.41 -19.02
N ASP A 443 37.14 9.10 -19.97
CA ASP A 443 38.18 10.10 -19.72
C ASP A 443 37.63 11.53 -19.67
N LEU A 444 36.30 11.67 -19.80
CA LEU A 444 35.62 12.96 -19.69
C LEU A 444 35.76 13.55 -18.27
N LYS A 445 36.22 14.83 -18.19
CA LYS A 445 36.23 15.54 -16.92
C LYS A 445 34.83 15.77 -16.39
N THR A 446 34.65 15.49 -15.10
CA THR A 446 33.40 15.67 -14.39
C THR A 446 33.42 16.93 -13.52
N SER A 447 32.26 17.40 -13.06
CA SER A 447 32.18 18.54 -12.13
C SER A 447 32.79 18.24 -10.76
N PHE A 448 32.99 16.96 -10.45
CA PHE A 448 33.50 16.48 -9.16
C PHE A 448 34.96 16.03 -9.21
N GLU A 449 35.73 16.47 -10.21
CA GLU A 449 37.14 16.06 -10.45
C GLU A 449 38.04 16.31 -9.23
N LYS A 450 37.80 17.42 -8.52
CA LYS A 450 38.58 17.80 -7.33
C LYS A 450 38.30 16.93 -6.09
N TRP A 451 37.24 16.12 -6.08
CA TRP A 451 36.82 15.34 -4.91
C TRP A 451 37.51 13.99 -4.92
N ASN A 452 38.15 13.64 -3.79
CA ASN A 452 38.69 12.31 -3.58
C ASN A 452 37.77 11.51 -2.65
N PHE A 453 36.84 10.75 -3.24
CA PHE A 453 35.83 10.00 -2.51
C PHE A 453 36.43 8.90 -1.65
N VAL A 454 37.52 8.27 -2.04
CA VAL A 454 38.20 7.24 -1.23
C VAL A 454 38.81 7.84 0.05
N LYS A 455 39.38 9.05 -0.04
CA LYS A 455 39.88 9.74 1.17
C LYS A 455 38.74 10.19 2.07
N LEU A 456 37.65 10.73 1.49
CA LEU A 456 36.48 11.15 2.22
C LEU A 456 35.70 9.96 2.83
N ALA A 457 35.67 8.82 2.17
CA ALA A 457 34.93 7.65 2.66
C ALA A 457 35.48 7.10 3.98
N LYS A 458 36.80 7.19 4.22
CA LYS A 458 37.39 6.67 5.47
C LYS A 458 36.80 7.32 6.72
N PRO A 459 36.84 8.67 6.90
CA PRO A 459 36.20 9.30 8.05
C PRO A 459 34.67 9.13 8.05
N LEU A 460 34.03 9.16 6.88
CA LEU A 460 32.58 9.03 6.79
C LEU A 460 32.07 7.63 7.15
N ILE A 461 32.81 6.57 6.81
CA ILE A 461 32.52 5.21 7.31
C ILE A 461 32.69 5.17 8.85
N GLY A 462 33.70 5.83 9.41
CA GLY A 462 33.86 5.97 10.86
C GLY A 462 32.67 6.68 11.51
N VAL A 463 32.21 7.80 10.94
CA VAL A 463 30.99 8.49 11.39
C VAL A 463 29.75 7.60 11.26
N SER A 464 29.63 6.87 10.15
CA SER A 464 28.54 5.92 9.93
C SER A 464 28.50 4.81 11.01
N ILE A 465 29.66 4.25 11.33
CA ILE A 465 29.77 3.25 12.42
C ILE A 465 29.37 3.89 13.76
N LEU A 466 29.83 5.12 14.03
CA LEU A 466 29.44 5.85 15.24
C LEU A 466 27.92 6.06 15.31
N ILE A 467 27.29 6.50 14.21
CA ILE A 467 25.83 6.65 14.13
C ILE A 467 25.11 5.33 14.39
N VAL A 468 25.63 4.22 13.83
CA VAL A 468 25.07 2.88 14.09
C VAL A 468 25.20 2.51 15.57
N VAL A 469 26.35 2.74 16.20
CA VAL A 469 26.54 2.44 17.62
C VAL A 469 25.63 3.32 18.49
N VAL A 470 25.56 4.62 18.22
CA VAL A 470 24.66 5.54 18.94
C VAL A 470 23.20 5.16 18.70
N GLY A 471 22.84 4.79 17.47
CA GLY A 471 21.51 4.31 17.13
C GLY A 471 21.11 3.03 17.87
N LEU A 472 22.05 2.08 18.09
CA LEU A 472 21.81 0.90 18.91
C LEU A 472 21.54 1.26 20.36
N VAL A 473 22.28 2.23 20.91
CA VAL A 473 22.04 2.75 22.28
C VAL A 473 20.67 3.42 22.36
N ILE A 474 20.30 4.23 21.37
CA ILE A 474 18.99 4.87 21.26
C ILE A 474 17.88 3.81 21.25
N LEU A 475 18.02 2.78 20.41
CA LEU A 475 17.05 1.68 20.32
C LEU A 475 16.93 0.90 21.63
N TYR A 476 18.02 0.71 22.33
CA TYR A 476 18.01 0.04 23.64
C TYR A 476 17.26 0.86 24.70
N ILE A 477 17.52 2.17 24.76
CA ILE A 477 16.95 3.07 25.75
C ILE A 477 15.48 3.40 25.42
N PHE A 478 15.22 3.89 24.22
CA PHE A 478 13.91 4.41 23.84
C PHE A 478 12.99 3.35 23.25
N LYS A 479 13.52 2.22 22.73
CA LYS A 479 12.79 1.20 21.98
C LYS A 479 12.05 1.80 20.78
N LEU A 480 11.32 1.01 20.04
CA LEU A 480 10.39 1.49 19.01
C LEU A 480 9.04 1.83 19.61
N ASN A 481 8.41 2.85 19.08
CA ASN A 481 7.01 3.16 19.35
C ASN A 481 6.15 2.37 18.36
N LEU A 482 5.80 1.14 18.71
CA LEU A 482 5.01 0.26 17.85
C LEU A 482 3.55 0.72 17.83
N GLY A 483 2.98 0.87 16.63
CA GLY A 483 1.56 1.07 16.43
C GLY A 483 0.76 -0.18 16.81
N ILE A 484 -0.56 -0.03 16.84
CA ILE A 484 -1.49 -1.14 17.20
C ILE A 484 -1.34 -2.35 16.27
N ASP A 485 -0.90 -2.15 15.03
CA ASP A 485 -0.63 -3.23 14.07
C ASP A 485 0.35 -4.27 14.60
N PHE A 486 1.26 -3.87 15.49
CA PHE A 486 2.29 -4.74 16.08
C PHE A 486 2.14 -4.95 17.57
N SER A 487 1.58 -3.95 18.29
CA SER A 487 1.38 -3.99 19.74
C SER A 487 0.02 -4.52 20.15
N SER A 488 -0.92 -4.63 19.18
CA SER A 488 -2.36 -4.85 19.38
C SER A 488 -3.06 -3.72 20.16
N GLY A 489 -4.38 -3.79 20.25
CA GLY A 489 -5.22 -2.80 20.91
C GLY A 489 -6.12 -2.01 19.96
N THR A 490 -6.62 -0.86 20.41
CA THR A 490 -7.52 0.00 19.62
C THR A 490 -6.91 1.39 19.45
N ARG A 491 -6.95 1.91 18.21
CA ARG A 491 -6.57 3.27 17.86
C ARG A 491 -7.79 4.03 17.33
N VAL A 492 -7.98 5.25 17.80
CA VAL A 492 -9.08 6.13 17.42
C VAL A 492 -8.52 7.44 16.91
N ASP A 493 -8.73 7.74 15.64
CA ASP A 493 -8.31 8.98 14.99
C ASP A 493 -9.55 9.82 14.66
N PHE A 494 -9.52 11.13 14.96
CA PHE A 494 -10.59 12.04 14.60
C PHE A 494 -10.09 13.46 14.36
N GLN A 495 -10.89 14.26 13.65
CA GLN A 495 -10.61 15.65 13.35
C GLN A 495 -11.61 16.57 14.07
N SER A 496 -11.24 17.84 14.19
CA SER A 496 -12.13 18.88 14.66
C SER A 496 -11.97 20.14 13.82
N LYS A 497 -13.06 20.90 13.68
CA LYS A 497 -13.00 22.23 13.04
C LYS A 497 -12.20 23.24 13.86
N GLN A 498 -12.11 23.04 15.16
CA GLN A 498 -11.37 23.89 16.11
C GLN A 498 -10.15 23.13 16.62
N ALA A 499 -9.16 23.89 17.13
CA ALA A 499 -7.98 23.31 17.75
C ALA A 499 -8.36 22.41 18.95
N ILE A 500 -7.80 21.21 18.99
CA ILE A 500 -7.99 20.20 20.02
C ILE A 500 -6.89 20.35 21.07
N THR A 501 -7.25 20.22 22.32
CA THR A 501 -6.29 20.12 23.43
C THR A 501 -6.33 18.72 24.03
N GLN A 502 -5.18 18.24 24.49
CA GLN A 502 -5.08 16.90 25.11
C GLN A 502 -6.06 16.72 26.27
N GLN A 503 -6.25 17.77 27.09
CA GLN A 503 -7.19 17.74 28.21
C GLN A 503 -8.65 17.53 27.78
N LYS A 504 -9.11 18.19 26.69
CA LYS A 504 -10.45 17.98 26.13
C LYS A 504 -10.65 16.54 25.61
N VAL A 505 -9.65 15.96 24.97
CA VAL A 505 -9.70 14.58 24.52
C VAL A 505 -9.78 13.63 25.69
N GLU A 506 -8.94 13.82 26.71
CA GLU A 506 -8.94 13.00 27.91
C GLU A 506 -10.27 13.03 28.64
N GLN A 507 -10.94 14.21 28.71
CA GLN A 507 -12.28 14.34 29.30
C GLN A 507 -13.34 13.53 28.55
N VAL A 508 -13.30 13.53 27.20
CA VAL A 508 -14.23 12.76 26.36
C VAL A 508 -14.02 11.26 26.54
N VAL A 509 -12.75 10.82 26.55
CA VAL A 509 -12.38 9.42 26.80
C VAL A 509 -12.83 8.95 28.16
N LYS A 510 -12.56 9.73 29.23
CA LYS A 510 -13.03 9.44 30.60
C LYS A 510 -14.56 9.44 30.72
N GLY A 511 -15.25 10.36 30.02
CA GLY A 511 -16.72 10.39 29.94
C GLY A 511 -17.33 9.16 29.28
N SER A 512 -16.55 8.50 28.41
CA SER A 512 -16.92 7.20 27.80
C SER A 512 -16.67 6.00 28.73
N GLY A 513 -16.06 6.21 29.89
CA GLY A 513 -15.69 5.17 30.86
C GLY A 513 -14.38 4.44 30.47
N LEU A 514 -13.53 5.08 29.69
CA LEU A 514 -12.29 4.52 29.17
C LEU A 514 -11.07 5.28 29.70
N LYS A 515 -9.91 4.64 29.64
CA LYS A 515 -8.61 5.25 29.94
C LYS A 515 -7.70 5.08 28.74
N ALA A 516 -7.27 6.18 28.13
CA ALA A 516 -6.30 6.12 27.03
C ALA A 516 -4.89 5.81 27.57
N ASP A 517 -4.14 5.01 26.83
CA ASP A 517 -2.72 4.77 27.06
C ASP A 517 -1.87 5.90 26.48
N GLN A 518 -2.27 6.41 25.31
CA GLN A 518 -1.58 7.50 24.63
C GLN A 518 -2.60 8.42 23.94
N ILE A 519 -2.36 9.73 24.02
CA ILE A 519 -3.09 10.75 23.29
C ILE A 519 -2.07 11.63 22.58
N GLN A 520 -2.21 11.73 21.26
CA GLN A 520 -1.37 12.60 20.42
C GLN A 520 -2.25 13.61 19.71
N ILE A 521 -1.79 14.86 19.68
CA ILE A 521 -2.44 15.93 18.92
C ILE A 521 -1.55 16.25 17.73
N ASN A 522 -2.08 16.13 16.53
CA ASN A 522 -1.38 16.22 15.27
C ASN A 522 -1.95 17.33 14.37
N GLY A 523 -1.21 17.65 13.30
CA GLY A 523 -1.61 18.67 12.33
C GLY A 523 -1.14 20.07 12.67
N LYS A 524 -0.98 20.93 11.65
CA LYS A 524 -0.46 22.33 11.80
C LYS A 524 -1.27 23.18 12.75
N ASP A 525 -2.58 22.91 12.89
CA ASP A 525 -3.52 23.68 13.70
C ASP A 525 -4.02 22.90 14.93
N ASN A 526 -3.35 21.80 15.30
CA ASN A 526 -3.80 20.91 16.38
C ASN A 526 -5.25 20.44 16.21
N LYS A 527 -5.65 20.11 14.98
CA LYS A 527 -7.03 19.71 14.66
C LYS A 527 -7.25 18.21 14.54
N VAL A 528 -6.22 17.41 14.63
CA VAL A 528 -6.28 15.95 14.55
C VAL A 528 -5.86 15.37 15.88
N ALA A 529 -6.64 14.47 16.44
CA ALA A 529 -6.30 13.72 17.64
C ALA A 529 -6.24 12.23 17.34
N THR A 530 -5.22 11.58 17.87
CA THR A 530 -5.03 10.12 17.89
C THR A 530 -5.06 9.65 19.34
N VAL A 531 -5.93 8.70 19.64
CA VAL A 531 -6.05 8.07 20.96
C VAL A 531 -5.78 6.58 20.83
N GLN A 532 -4.89 6.05 21.64
CA GLN A 532 -4.55 4.63 21.64
C GLN A 532 -4.92 3.97 22.96
N PHE A 533 -5.43 2.74 22.85
CA PHE A 533 -5.80 1.85 23.96
C PHE A 533 -5.07 0.52 23.77
N LYS A 534 -4.47 -0.02 24.83
CA LYS A 534 -3.80 -1.34 24.78
C LYS A 534 -4.77 -2.49 24.65
N ASP A 535 -6.00 -2.29 25.13
CA ASP A 535 -7.03 -3.31 25.10
C ASP A 535 -7.90 -3.19 23.83
N ASP A 536 -8.45 -4.30 23.40
CA ASP A 536 -9.47 -4.33 22.36
C ASP A 536 -10.76 -3.77 22.97
N LEU A 537 -11.23 -2.64 22.47
CA LEU A 537 -12.48 -2.06 22.92
C LEU A 537 -13.66 -2.94 22.50
N THR A 538 -14.61 -3.12 23.41
CA THR A 538 -15.87 -3.77 23.07
C THR A 538 -16.74 -2.85 22.21
N ARG A 539 -17.63 -3.39 21.39
CA ARG A 539 -18.52 -2.60 20.53
C ARG A 539 -19.35 -1.55 21.31
N ALA A 540 -19.77 -1.87 22.52
CA ALA A 540 -20.51 -0.92 23.36
C ALA A 540 -19.62 0.29 23.74
N GLN A 541 -18.34 0.03 24.01
CA GLN A 541 -17.33 1.07 24.29
C GLN A 541 -17.01 1.90 23.04
N ASP A 542 -16.82 1.25 21.88
CA ASP A 542 -16.59 1.91 20.60
C ASP A 542 -17.74 2.87 20.27
N ASN A 543 -18.98 2.39 20.33
CA ASN A 543 -20.15 3.20 20.01
C ASN A 543 -20.26 4.41 20.97
N LYS A 544 -20.11 4.19 22.27
CA LYS A 544 -20.18 5.26 23.26
C LYS A 544 -19.09 6.31 23.07
N LEU A 545 -17.86 5.86 22.76
CA LEU A 545 -16.73 6.74 22.47
C LEU A 545 -16.97 7.53 21.18
N SER A 546 -17.43 6.86 20.11
CA SER A 546 -17.77 7.48 18.84
C SER A 546 -18.84 8.55 18.96
N ASP A 547 -19.93 8.26 19.70
CA ASP A 547 -21.02 9.21 19.95
C ASP A 547 -20.54 10.42 20.73
N ASN A 548 -19.71 10.23 21.76
CA ASN A 548 -19.13 11.30 22.54
C ASN A 548 -18.16 12.18 21.73
N ILE A 549 -17.33 11.57 20.88
CA ILE A 549 -16.44 12.31 19.94
C ILE A 549 -17.27 13.11 18.95
N LYS A 550 -18.27 12.50 18.33
CA LYS A 550 -19.14 13.14 17.36
C LYS A 550 -19.89 14.33 17.96
N SER A 551 -20.42 14.18 19.19
CA SER A 551 -21.14 15.25 19.86
C SER A 551 -20.25 16.43 20.28
N LYS A 552 -18.97 16.16 20.64
CA LYS A 552 -18.06 17.18 21.18
C LYS A 552 -17.18 17.84 20.12
N PHE A 553 -16.76 17.09 19.10
CA PHE A 553 -15.82 17.53 18.08
C PHE A 553 -16.44 17.64 16.69
N GLY A 554 -17.66 17.09 16.48
CA GLY A 554 -18.42 17.20 15.23
C GLY A 554 -17.95 16.25 14.12
N ASP A 555 -17.09 15.26 14.44
CA ASP A 555 -16.54 14.29 13.47
C ASP A 555 -16.84 12.86 13.89
N THR A 556 -16.96 11.99 12.90
CA THR A 556 -17.09 10.54 13.13
C THR A 556 -15.68 9.94 13.14
N PRO A 557 -15.23 9.37 14.28
CA PRO A 557 -13.87 8.91 14.41
C PRO A 557 -13.59 7.70 13.51
N GLN A 558 -12.34 7.55 13.10
CA GLN A 558 -11.79 6.33 12.55
C GLN A 558 -11.37 5.43 13.70
N ILE A 559 -11.86 4.19 13.75
CA ILE A 559 -11.55 3.23 14.81
C ILE A 559 -10.91 1.99 14.21
N ASN A 560 -9.69 1.70 14.64
CA ASN A 560 -8.91 0.55 14.22
C ASN A 560 -8.66 -0.34 15.44
N THR A 561 -8.98 -1.62 15.32
CA THR A 561 -8.74 -2.61 16.40
C THR A 561 -7.97 -3.79 15.84
N VAL A 562 -6.90 -4.17 16.53
CA VAL A 562 -6.04 -5.30 16.16
C VAL A 562 -5.87 -6.22 17.36
N SER A 563 -6.34 -7.45 17.24
CA SER A 563 -6.17 -8.44 18.30
C SER A 563 -4.71 -8.90 18.44
N PRO A 564 -4.29 -9.42 19.61
CA PRO A 564 -2.92 -9.87 19.84
C PRO A 564 -2.45 -10.96 18.85
N ILE A 565 -3.35 -11.82 18.38
CA ILE A 565 -3.03 -12.87 17.42
C ILE A 565 -2.62 -12.25 16.08
N ILE A 566 -3.39 -11.27 15.60
CA ILE A 566 -3.12 -10.58 14.35
C ILE A 566 -1.88 -9.70 14.46
N GLY A 567 -1.70 -8.96 15.56
CA GLY A 567 -0.51 -8.12 15.75
C GLY A 567 0.81 -8.94 15.69
N GLN A 568 0.83 -10.13 16.31
CA GLN A 568 1.98 -11.03 16.23
C GLN A 568 2.20 -11.58 14.81
N GLU A 569 1.13 -11.93 14.11
CA GLU A 569 1.20 -12.40 12.72
C GLU A 569 1.74 -11.33 11.78
N LEU A 570 1.24 -10.09 11.90
CA LEU A 570 1.71 -8.94 11.12
C LEU A 570 3.19 -8.63 11.38
N ALA A 571 3.62 -8.65 12.64
CA ALA A 571 5.02 -8.46 13.00
C ALA A 571 5.92 -9.56 12.40
N LYS A 572 5.49 -10.81 12.46
CA LYS A 572 6.20 -11.94 11.84
C LYS A 572 6.28 -11.78 10.32
N ASN A 573 5.17 -11.46 9.67
CA ASN A 573 5.11 -11.30 8.21
C ASN A 573 6.00 -10.13 7.76
N ALA A 574 6.00 -9.02 8.48
CA ALA A 574 6.88 -7.88 8.22
C ALA A 574 8.37 -8.25 8.29
N MET A 575 8.76 -9.01 9.32
CA MET A 575 10.14 -9.50 9.48
C MET A 575 10.51 -10.47 8.35
N LEU A 576 9.65 -11.43 8.02
CA LEU A 576 9.85 -12.38 6.92
C LEU A 576 9.97 -11.66 5.58
N ALA A 577 9.13 -10.65 5.33
CA ALA A 577 9.19 -9.84 4.12
C ALA A 577 10.56 -9.17 3.97
N LEU A 578 11.08 -8.55 5.03
CA LEU A 578 12.41 -7.91 5.01
C LEU A 578 13.52 -8.94 4.73
N ILE A 579 13.45 -10.10 5.36
CA ILE A 579 14.44 -11.19 5.16
C ILE A 579 14.37 -11.71 3.72
N TYR A 580 13.20 -12.05 3.21
CA TYR A 580 13.07 -12.61 1.86
C TYR A 580 13.43 -11.60 0.76
N ALA A 581 13.05 -10.33 0.92
CA ALA A 581 13.45 -9.28 0.00
C ALA A 581 14.98 -9.12 -0.01
N SER A 582 15.61 -9.10 1.16
CA SER A 582 17.07 -9.02 1.30
C SER A 582 17.76 -10.21 0.64
N ILE A 583 17.30 -11.43 0.89
CA ILE A 583 17.85 -12.67 0.29
C ILE A 583 17.68 -12.63 -1.23
N GLY A 584 16.49 -12.29 -1.74
CA GLY A 584 16.24 -12.20 -3.17
C GLY A 584 17.16 -11.20 -3.87
N ILE A 585 17.37 -10.04 -3.26
CA ILE A 585 18.28 -9.01 -3.76
C ILE A 585 19.74 -9.49 -3.71
N ILE A 586 20.17 -10.12 -2.62
CA ILE A 586 21.54 -10.67 -2.50
C ILE A 586 21.81 -11.68 -3.60
N ILE A 587 20.89 -12.62 -3.81
CA ILE A 587 21.01 -13.63 -4.87
C ILE A 587 21.13 -12.94 -6.24
N TYR A 588 20.20 -12.01 -6.55
CA TYR A 588 20.22 -11.32 -7.83
C TYR A 588 21.51 -10.54 -8.07
N VAL A 589 21.94 -9.72 -7.11
CA VAL A 589 23.17 -8.91 -7.24
C VAL A 589 24.41 -9.79 -7.32
N SER A 590 24.46 -10.91 -6.59
CA SER A 590 25.59 -11.85 -6.65
C SER A 590 25.69 -12.61 -7.97
N LEU A 591 24.55 -12.91 -8.60
CA LEU A 591 24.51 -13.53 -9.94
C LEU A 591 24.91 -12.53 -11.06
N ARG A 592 24.54 -11.26 -10.87
CA ARG A 592 24.72 -10.21 -11.86
C ARG A 592 26.09 -9.55 -11.80
N PHE A 593 26.63 -9.44 -10.58
CA PHE A 593 27.91 -8.79 -10.26
C PHE A 593 28.85 -9.72 -9.49
N GLU A 594 30.02 -9.22 -9.15
CA GLU A 594 30.93 -9.93 -8.25
C GLU A 594 30.31 -10.03 -6.84
N TRP A 595 30.44 -11.18 -6.16
CA TRP A 595 29.85 -11.38 -4.81
C TRP A 595 30.28 -10.32 -3.79
N ARG A 596 31.49 -9.71 -3.93
CA ARG A 596 31.95 -8.62 -3.07
C ARG A 596 31.16 -7.33 -3.31
N MET A 597 30.72 -7.08 -4.53
CA MET A 597 29.78 -5.98 -4.85
C MET A 597 28.43 -6.25 -4.19
N GLY A 598 27.95 -7.50 -4.25
CA GLY A 598 26.72 -7.91 -3.58
C GLY A 598 26.78 -7.71 -2.07
N LEU A 599 27.85 -8.19 -1.42
CA LEU A 599 28.02 -8.04 0.02
C LEU A 599 28.10 -6.56 0.47
N SER A 600 28.84 -5.73 -0.27
CA SER A 600 28.95 -4.30 0.07
C SER A 600 27.61 -3.55 -0.16
N SER A 601 26.83 -3.94 -1.18
CA SER A 601 25.50 -3.39 -1.39
C SER A 601 24.54 -3.71 -0.25
N VAL A 602 24.57 -4.96 0.23
CA VAL A 602 23.70 -5.39 1.35
C VAL A 602 24.07 -4.68 2.65
N LEU A 603 25.36 -4.52 2.92
CA LEU A 603 25.80 -3.78 4.11
C LEU A 603 25.37 -2.30 4.06
N ALA A 604 25.44 -1.66 2.88
CA ALA A 604 24.93 -0.31 2.69
C ALA A 604 23.41 -0.24 2.90
N LEU A 605 22.67 -1.23 2.39
CA LEU A 605 21.22 -1.33 2.53
C LEU A 605 20.79 -1.54 3.99
N LEU A 606 21.46 -2.42 4.72
CA LEU A 606 21.21 -2.62 6.15
C LEU A 606 21.51 -1.35 6.96
N HIS A 607 22.54 -0.60 6.58
CA HIS A 607 22.82 0.71 7.16
C HIS A 607 21.63 1.68 6.93
N ASP A 608 21.08 1.75 5.70
CA ASP A 608 19.97 2.66 5.39
C ASP A 608 18.71 2.33 6.17
N VAL A 609 18.34 1.05 6.23
CA VAL A 609 17.22 0.58 7.04
C VAL A 609 17.43 0.91 8.51
N PHE A 610 18.66 0.68 9.02
CA PHE A 610 19.00 0.96 10.41
C PHE A 610 18.87 2.46 10.76
N ILE A 611 19.31 3.34 9.88
CA ILE A 611 19.17 4.81 10.08
C ILE A 611 17.70 5.20 10.21
N ILE A 612 16.83 4.66 9.35
CA ILE A 612 15.39 4.93 9.44
C ILE A 612 14.85 4.50 10.80
N VAL A 613 15.16 3.25 11.21
CA VAL A 613 14.74 2.67 12.49
C VAL A 613 15.25 3.48 13.68
N ALA A 614 16.52 3.89 13.67
CA ALA A 614 17.13 4.67 14.74
C ALA A 614 16.49 6.06 14.90
N ILE A 615 16.19 6.74 13.78
CA ILE A 615 15.53 8.05 13.79
C ILE A 615 14.09 7.92 14.31
N PHE A 616 13.34 6.89 13.88
CA PHE A 616 12.00 6.62 14.37
C PHE A 616 11.99 6.32 15.89
N SER A 617 12.98 5.58 16.37
CA SER A 617 13.17 5.34 17.81
C SER A 617 13.49 6.62 18.58
N LEU A 618 14.42 7.45 18.07
CA LEU A 618 14.85 8.70 18.72
C LEU A 618 13.70 9.68 18.91
N PHE A 619 12.91 9.90 17.87
CA PHE A 619 11.78 10.83 17.88
C PHE A 619 10.47 10.20 18.33
N ARG A 620 10.48 8.92 18.74
CA ARG A 620 9.31 8.17 19.17
C ARG A 620 8.17 8.18 18.15
N ILE A 621 8.53 8.21 16.85
CA ILE A 621 7.58 8.17 15.75
C ILE A 621 6.96 6.78 15.70
N GLU A 622 5.65 6.71 15.47
CA GLU A 622 4.91 5.45 15.41
C GLU A 622 5.36 4.61 14.21
N VAL A 623 5.62 3.33 14.47
CA VAL A 623 5.93 2.31 13.47
C VAL A 623 4.68 1.49 13.22
N ASP A 624 4.10 1.62 12.03
CA ASP A 624 2.90 0.94 11.57
C ASP A 624 3.18 0.05 10.33
N LEU A 625 2.16 -0.57 9.76
CA LEU A 625 2.31 -1.39 8.54
C LEU A 625 2.83 -0.56 7.35
N THR A 626 2.48 0.72 7.26
CA THR A 626 2.93 1.58 6.16
C THR A 626 4.42 1.90 6.26
N PHE A 627 4.97 1.98 7.48
CA PHE A 627 6.40 2.09 7.70
C PHE A 627 7.16 0.89 7.09
N ILE A 628 6.65 -0.34 7.23
CA ILE A 628 7.28 -1.53 6.62
C ILE A 628 7.26 -1.41 5.09
N ALA A 629 6.16 -0.93 4.52
CA ALA A 629 6.08 -0.67 3.08
C ALA A 629 7.13 0.36 2.62
N ALA A 630 7.33 1.43 3.39
CA ALA A 630 8.36 2.43 3.12
C ALA A 630 9.77 1.83 3.18
N VAL A 631 10.09 1.05 4.23
CA VAL A 631 11.39 0.39 4.38
C VAL A 631 11.67 -0.55 3.22
N LEU A 632 10.73 -1.41 2.84
CA LEU A 632 10.90 -2.33 1.70
C LEU A 632 11.03 -1.59 0.37
N THR A 633 10.34 -0.46 0.21
CA THR A 633 10.49 0.41 -0.96
C THR A 633 11.89 1.01 -1.02
N ILE A 634 12.43 1.48 0.11
CA ILE A 634 13.81 2.00 0.19
C ILE A 634 14.81 0.89 -0.07
N VAL A 635 14.58 -0.33 0.41
CA VAL A 635 15.41 -1.50 0.08
C VAL A 635 15.51 -1.70 -1.44
N GLY A 636 14.38 -1.61 -2.16
CA GLY A 636 14.35 -1.70 -3.63
C GLY A 636 14.98 -0.49 -4.33
N TYR A 637 14.78 0.72 -3.78
CA TYR A 637 15.25 1.96 -4.41
C TYR A 637 16.73 2.26 -4.14
N SER A 638 17.21 2.09 -2.91
CA SER A 638 18.61 2.34 -2.53
C SER A 638 19.57 1.44 -3.30
N ILE A 639 19.20 0.17 -3.51
CA ILE A 639 20.01 -0.77 -4.27
C ILE A 639 20.13 -0.36 -5.75
N ASN A 640 19.13 0.34 -6.32
CA ASN A 640 19.15 0.82 -7.70
C ASN A 640 20.34 1.74 -7.95
N ASP A 641 20.56 2.77 -7.11
CA ASP A 641 21.69 3.69 -7.26
C ASP A 641 23.04 2.98 -7.09
N THR A 642 23.11 2.05 -6.15
CA THR A 642 24.30 1.20 -5.92
C THR A 642 24.62 0.33 -7.14
N ILE A 643 23.61 -0.31 -7.76
CA ILE A 643 23.77 -1.14 -8.97
C ILE A 643 24.35 -0.33 -10.12
N VAL A 644 23.86 0.88 -10.35
CA VAL A 644 24.35 1.70 -11.46
C VAL A 644 25.77 2.18 -11.22
N THR A 645 26.11 2.48 -9.97
CA THR A 645 27.50 2.83 -9.65
C THR A 645 28.41 1.63 -9.81
N PHE A 646 27.98 0.42 -9.41
CA PHE A 646 28.75 -0.81 -9.66
C PHE A 646 28.82 -1.20 -11.15
N ASP A 647 27.79 -0.89 -11.94
CA ASP A 647 27.87 -1.07 -13.39
C ASP A 647 29.00 -0.21 -13.98
N ARG A 648 29.13 1.04 -13.51
CA ARG A 648 30.24 1.92 -13.89
C ARG A 648 31.59 1.40 -13.40
N VAL A 649 31.67 0.87 -12.18
CA VAL A 649 32.89 0.21 -11.66
C VAL A 649 33.26 -0.96 -12.56
N ARG A 650 32.29 -1.78 -13.00
CA ARG A 650 32.51 -2.91 -13.91
C ARG A 650 33.04 -2.45 -15.29
N GLU A 651 32.46 -1.39 -15.84
CA GLU A 651 32.94 -0.81 -17.10
C GLU A 651 34.40 -0.33 -16.98
N ASN A 652 34.75 0.36 -15.89
CA ASN A 652 36.13 0.80 -15.62
C ASN A 652 37.09 -0.38 -15.39
N LEU A 653 36.65 -1.45 -14.71
CA LEU A 653 37.45 -2.70 -14.56
C LEU A 653 37.74 -3.38 -15.88
N GLN A 654 36.77 -3.41 -16.82
CA GLN A 654 36.95 -4.00 -18.17
C GLN A 654 38.06 -3.30 -18.97
N LYS A 655 38.24 -2.01 -18.76
CA LYS A 655 39.32 -1.24 -19.41
C LYS A 655 40.71 -1.56 -18.86
N VAL A 656 40.80 -1.64 -17.52
CA VAL A 656 42.07 -1.92 -16.85
C VAL A 656 42.54 -3.35 -17.06
N LYS A 657 41.59 -4.32 -17.26
CA LYS A 657 41.79 -5.76 -17.45
C LYS A 657 42.59 -6.46 -16.35
N VAL A 658 43.70 -5.86 -15.86
CA VAL A 658 44.58 -6.39 -14.82
C VAL A 658 44.94 -5.33 -13.81
N ILE A 659 44.74 -5.60 -12.54
CA ILE A 659 45.10 -4.72 -11.41
C ILE A 659 46.37 -5.25 -10.78
N THR A 660 47.35 -4.35 -10.58
CA THR A 660 48.64 -4.64 -9.97
C THR A 660 48.96 -3.81 -8.73
N THR A 661 48.29 -2.65 -8.59
CA THR A 661 48.52 -1.75 -7.45
C THR A 661 47.23 -1.35 -6.73
N THR A 662 47.36 -0.93 -5.47
CA THR A 662 46.19 -0.46 -4.67
C THR A 662 45.67 0.89 -5.16
N GLU A 663 46.52 1.72 -5.75
CA GLU A 663 46.22 3.02 -6.31
C GLU A 663 45.30 2.90 -7.52
N GLN A 664 45.47 1.87 -8.35
CA GLN A 664 44.55 1.57 -9.46
C GLN A 664 43.13 1.28 -8.98
N ILE A 665 42.98 0.60 -7.83
CA ILE A 665 41.65 0.35 -7.24
C ILE A 665 41.05 1.68 -6.75
N ASP A 666 41.86 2.54 -6.10
CA ASP A 666 41.41 3.85 -5.66
C ASP A 666 40.98 4.76 -6.81
N ASP A 667 41.73 4.72 -7.91
CA ASP A 667 41.39 5.47 -9.13
C ASP A 667 40.06 4.95 -9.72
N ILE A 668 39.89 3.65 -9.85
CA ILE A 668 38.63 3.05 -10.33
C ILE A 668 37.44 3.48 -9.48
N VAL A 669 37.58 3.42 -8.14
CA VAL A 669 36.52 3.84 -7.22
C VAL A 669 36.20 5.31 -7.38
N ASN A 670 37.21 6.19 -7.34
CA ASN A 670 37.03 7.65 -7.48
C ASN A 670 36.43 8.00 -8.83
N ARG A 671 36.94 7.43 -9.93
CA ARG A 671 36.48 7.67 -11.30
C ARG A 671 35.02 7.23 -11.45
N SER A 672 34.66 6.05 -10.97
CA SER A 672 33.30 5.53 -11.09
C SER A 672 32.28 6.39 -10.34
N ILE A 673 32.58 6.78 -9.10
CA ILE A 673 31.72 7.69 -8.31
C ILE A 673 31.59 9.06 -8.99
N ARG A 674 32.69 9.67 -9.45
CA ARG A 674 32.67 10.98 -10.13
C ARG A 674 31.79 10.93 -11.39
N GLN A 675 31.86 9.85 -12.17
CA GLN A 675 31.08 9.67 -13.38
C GLN A 675 29.59 9.46 -13.16
N THR A 676 29.20 8.87 -12.02
CA THR A 676 27.80 8.61 -11.68
C THR A 676 27.17 9.70 -10.82
N MET A 677 27.96 10.53 -10.13
CA MET A 677 27.50 11.50 -9.13
C MET A 677 26.38 12.44 -9.64
N THR A 678 26.56 13.06 -10.83
CA THR A 678 25.55 13.97 -11.38
C THR A 678 24.22 13.26 -11.60
N ARG A 679 24.29 12.02 -12.07
CA ARG A 679 23.10 11.21 -12.26
C ARG A 679 22.46 10.87 -10.91
N SER A 680 23.21 10.35 -9.95
CA SER A 680 22.71 9.96 -8.63
C SER A 680 22.03 11.14 -7.91
N ILE A 681 22.62 12.34 -8.00
CA ILE A 681 21.99 13.55 -7.43
C ILE A 681 20.67 13.86 -8.16
N ASN A 682 20.66 13.87 -9.49
CA ASN A 682 19.48 14.24 -10.27
C ASN A 682 18.33 13.23 -10.08
N THR A 683 18.63 11.94 -10.04
CA THR A 683 17.61 10.88 -9.86
C THR A 683 16.98 10.95 -8.47
N VAL A 684 17.79 11.09 -7.43
CA VAL A 684 17.28 11.18 -6.07
C VAL A 684 16.55 12.49 -5.84
N LEU A 685 17.05 13.61 -6.41
CA LEU A 685 16.38 14.91 -6.31
C LEU A 685 14.94 14.84 -6.89
N THR A 686 14.74 14.17 -8.03
CA THR A 686 13.40 14.04 -8.62
C THR A 686 12.43 13.24 -7.75
N VAL A 687 12.91 12.24 -7.02
CA VAL A 687 12.08 11.48 -6.09
C VAL A 687 11.86 12.24 -4.77
N ILE A 688 12.92 12.87 -4.22
CA ILE A 688 12.82 13.68 -3.00
C ILE A 688 11.81 14.82 -3.18
N VAL A 689 11.79 15.50 -4.32
CA VAL A 689 10.83 16.59 -4.59
C VAL A 689 9.38 16.11 -4.44
N VAL A 690 9.07 14.92 -4.95
CA VAL A 690 7.75 14.30 -4.80
C VAL A 690 7.46 13.95 -3.35
N VAL A 691 8.40 13.27 -2.69
CA VAL A 691 8.25 12.84 -1.29
C VAL A 691 8.06 14.06 -0.37
N VAL A 692 8.82 15.14 -0.61
CA VAL A 692 8.67 16.40 0.13
C VAL A 692 7.31 17.06 -0.14
N ALA A 693 6.83 17.05 -1.39
CA ALA A 693 5.49 17.56 -1.70
C ALA A 693 4.41 16.78 -0.93
N ILE A 694 4.49 15.45 -0.88
CA ILE A 694 3.55 14.61 -0.12
C ILE A 694 3.73 14.84 1.39
N LEU A 695 4.95 14.99 1.89
CA LEU A 695 5.23 15.22 3.32
C LEU A 695 4.59 16.52 3.84
N PHE A 696 4.62 17.59 3.03
CA PHE A 696 4.11 18.92 3.43
C PHE A 696 2.64 19.15 3.11
N PHE A 697 2.13 18.58 2.02
CA PHE A 697 0.79 18.85 1.51
C PHE A 697 -0.12 17.61 1.50
N GLY A 698 0.43 16.42 1.74
CA GLY A 698 -0.32 15.16 1.76
C GLY A 698 -1.17 14.97 3.02
N ALA A 699 -1.88 13.87 3.06
CA ALA A 699 -2.70 13.51 4.21
C ALA A 699 -1.84 13.17 5.44
N PRO A 700 -2.26 13.55 6.65
CA PRO A 700 -1.53 13.21 7.88
C PRO A 700 -1.33 11.71 8.10
N THR A 701 -2.24 10.89 7.60
CA THR A 701 -2.21 9.43 7.74
C THR A 701 -1.04 8.76 7.00
N ILE A 702 -0.48 9.40 5.96
CA ILE A 702 0.71 8.89 5.26
C ILE A 702 2.00 9.59 5.67
N PHE A 703 1.95 10.43 6.71
CA PHE A 703 3.12 11.19 7.15
C PHE A 703 4.28 10.28 7.54
N ASN A 704 4.06 9.25 8.39
CA ASN A 704 5.09 8.32 8.84
C ASN A 704 5.71 7.54 7.68
N PHE A 705 4.88 7.05 6.76
CA PHE A 705 5.33 6.42 5.52
C PHE A 705 6.24 7.35 4.70
N THR A 706 5.77 8.58 4.46
CA THR A 706 6.49 9.54 3.63
C THR A 706 7.78 10.02 4.28
N LEU A 707 7.78 10.19 5.61
CA LEU A 707 8.97 10.54 6.38
C LEU A 707 10.02 9.42 6.34
N ALA A 708 9.61 8.17 6.48
CA ALA A 708 10.50 7.02 6.35
C ALA A 708 11.14 6.96 4.95
N LEU A 709 10.35 7.21 3.88
CA LEU A 709 10.87 7.32 2.52
C LEU A 709 11.88 8.47 2.38
N PHE A 710 11.57 9.64 2.93
CA PHE A 710 12.46 10.81 2.87
C PHE A 710 13.82 10.53 3.52
N ILE A 711 13.82 10.00 4.74
CA ILE A 711 15.04 9.62 5.47
C ILE A 711 15.81 8.56 4.69
N GLY A 712 15.12 7.53 4.21
CA GLY A 712 15.74 6.42 3.49
C GLY A 712 16.35 6.83 2.15
N LEU A 713 15.74 7.74 1.40
CA LEU A 713 16.28 8.28 0.15
C LEU A 713 17.59 9.06 0.38
N ILE A 714 17.63 9.89 1.42
CA ILE A 714 18.87 10.64 1.78
C ILE A 714 19.95 9.66 2.22
N SER A 715 19.61 8.69 3.08
CA SER A 715 20.56 7.67 3.53
C SER A 715 21.09 6.83 2.37
N GLY A 716 20.23 6.45 1.41
CA GLY A 716 20.59 5.62 0.26
C GLY A 716 21.61 6.28 -0.68
N VAL A 717 21.49 7.58 -0.92
CA VAL A 717 22.53 8.32 -1.67
C VAL A 717 23.85 8.31 -0.94
N PHE A 718 23.81 8.57 0.37
CA PHE A 718 25.00 8.58 1.19
C PHE A 718 25.67 7.20 1.21
N SER A 719 24.92 6.16 1.44
CA SER A 719 25.43 4.79 1.57
C SER A 719 25.97 4.26 0.23
N SER A 720 25.32 4.53 -0.89
CA SER A 720 25.80 4.13 -2.22
C SER A 720 27.17 4.73 -2.55
N ILE A 721 27.38 6.02 -2.23
CA ILE A 721 28.59 6.77 -2.57
C ILE A 721 29.72 6.51 -1.58
N PHE A 722 29.43 6.55 -0.27
CA PHE A 722 30.45 6.57 0.78
C PHE A 722 30.62 5.25 1.52
N ILE A 723 29.69 4.29 1.35
CA ILE A 723 29.78 2.96 2.01
C ILE A 723 29.95 1.87 0.97
N ALA A 724 29.00 1.65 0.06
CA ALA A 724 28.97 0.49 -0.82
C ALA A 724 30.22 0.38 -1.70
N VAL A 725 30.50 1.40 -2.50
CA VAL A 725 31.62 1.37 -3.47
C VAL A 725 32.99 1.44 -2.80
N PRO A 726 33.23 2.30 -1.78
CA PRO A 726 34.48 2.29 -1.05
C PRO A 726 34.73 0.98 -0.27
N LEU A 727 33.70 0.36 0.31
CA LEU A 727 33.80 -0.91 1.02
C LEU A 727 34.22 -2.04 0.06
N TRP A 728 33.61 -2.09 -1.14
CA TRP A 728 34.10 -2.97 -2.20
C TRP A 728 35.57 -2.73 -2.52
N GLY A 729 35.99 -1.47 -2.64
CA GLY A 729 37.40 -1.10 -2.86
C GLY A 729 38.33 -1.64 -1.78
N ILE A 730 37.94 -1.54 -0.50
CA ILE A 730 38.70 -2.11 0.64
C ILE A 730 38.79 -3.62 0.51
N MET A 731 37.70 -4.32 0.20
CA MET A 731 37.69 -5.77 0.01
C MET A 731 38.55 -6.19 -1.18
N LYS A 732 38.54 -5.41 -2.28
CA LYS A 732 39.35 -5.66 -3.47
C LYS A 732 40.84 -5.48 -3.21
N LYS A 733 41.23 -4.46 -2.44
CA LYS A 733 42.62 -4.26 -1.98
C LYS A 733 43.12 -5.43 -1.12
N ARG A 734 42.27 -5.95 -0.19
CA ARG A 734 42.58 -7.14 0.58
C ARG A 734 42.80 -8.38 -0.30
N GLN A 735 41.98 -8.52 -1.34
CA GLN A 735 42.13 -9.59 -2.33
C GLN A 735 43.43 -9.47 -3.11
N LEU A 736 43.79 -8.26 -3.57
CA LEU A 736 45.05 -8.00 -4.27
C LEU A 736 46.28 -8.40 -3.44
N LYS A 737 46.29 -8.00 -2.14
CA LYS A 737 47.38 -8.34 -1.24
C LYS A 737 47.54 -9.84 -1.00
N LYS A 738 46.41 -10.62 -1.10
CA LYS A 738 46.43 -12.09 -0.92
C LYS A 738 46.66 -12.84 -2.25
N SER A 739 46.65 -12.14 -3.39
CA SER A 739 46.80 -12.80 -4.69
C SER A 739 48.27 -13.11 -5.03
N PRO A 740 48.57 -14.24 -5.75
CA PRO A 740 49.89 -14.54 -6.21
C PRO A 740 50.45 -13.39 -7.07
N LYS A 741 51.72 -13.00 -6.82
CA LYS A 741 52.40 -11.90 -7.54
C LYS A 741 51.69 -10.55 -7.46
N HIS A 742 50.81 -10.32 -6.45
CA HIS A 742 50.00 -9.09 -6.33
C HIS A 742 49.31 -8.69 -7.65
N LYS A 743 48.74 -9.65 -8.35
CA LYS A 743 48.10 -9.44 -9.67
C LYS A 743 46.70 -10.02 -9.69
N LEU A 744 45.71 -9.22 -10.07
CA LEU A 744 44.31 -9.64 -10.26
C LEU A 744 43.90 -9.47 -11.70
N VAL A 745 43.54 -10.54 -12.38
CA VAL A 745 42.89 -10.49 -13.69
C VAL A 745 41.39 -10.27 -13.44
N VAL A 746 40.91 -9.07 -13.72
CA VAL A 746 39.51 -8.66 -13.47
C VAL A 746 38.59 -8.83 -14.67
N TYR A 747 39.19 -8.96 -15.86
CA TYR A 747 38.46 -9.22 -17.11
C TYR A 747 39.26 -10.13 -18.02
N LYS A 748 38.66 -11.21 -18.45
CA LYS A 748 39.20 -12.08 -19.52
C LYS A 748 38.42 -11.83 -20.80
N GLU A 749 39.09 -11.44 -21.88
CA GLU A 749 38.44 -11.40 -23.18
C GLU A 749 37.92 -12.80 -23.52
N LYS A 750 36.65 -12.94 -23.84
CA LYS A 750 36.18 -14.14 -24.54
C LYS A 750 36.93 -14.19 -25.87
N LYS A 751 37.77 -15.19 -26.09
CA LYS A 751 38.31 -15.47 -27.42
C LYS A 751 37.10 -15.66 -28.33
N SER A 752 36.95 -14.79 -29.31
CA SER A 752 35.94 -14.95 -30.36
C SER A 752 36.39 -16.13 -31.21
N ASN A 753 35.77 -17.26 -30.98
CA ASN A 753 35.94 -18.45 -31.84
C ASN A 753 34.93 -18.44 -33.00
N ASP A 754 34.54 -17.28 -33.50
CA ASP A 754 33.63 -17.14 -34.64
C ASP A 754 34.11 -16.02 -35.57
N GLU A 755 35.35 -16.12 -36.06
CA GLU A 755 35.70 -15.68 -37.42
C GLU A 755 35.69 -16.89 -38.35
N LYS A 756 34.51 -17.44 -38.63
CA LYS A 756 34.29 -18.12 -39.88
C LYS A 756 33.99 -17.04 -40.89
N ILE A 757 35.04 -16.67 -41.62
CA ILE A 757 34.97 -16.02 -42.90
C ILE A 757 34.06 -16.86 -43.79
N LEU A 758 32.87 -16.36 -44.06
CA LEU A 758 32.09 -16.77 -45.22
C LEU A 758 32.40 -15.75 -46.31
N VAL A 759 33.19 -16.22 -47.29
CA VAL A 759 33.42 -15.57 -48.55
C VAL A 759 32.11 -15.43 -49.32
#